data_94f7bdd8f543a945d5fa4e6c6c5b45f2
#
_entry.id   94f7bdd8f543a945d5fa4e6c6c5b45f2
#
_cell.length_a   1.000
_cell.length_b   1.000
_cell.length_c   1.000
_cell.angle_alpha   90.00
_cell.angle_beta   90.00
_cell.angle_gamma   90.00
#
_symmetry.space_group_name_H-M   'P 1'
#
loop_
_entity.id
_entity.type
_entity.pdbx_description
1 polymer ?
#
loop_
_entity_poly.entity_id
_entity_poly.type
_entity_poly.pdbx_seq_one_letter_code
_entity_poly.pdbx_strand_id
1 'polypeptide(L)'
;MTQKNKRLRNVRNGILSVLTALAGCAGIFCLLPRKLSYAATFAVLAVAFLALGGSAMAALQKEKRRSPVCLALTVSLLAFGACVMTTLPIQVSRPGRGIEIEPIAHEGAVLDGEVYWIDARLNGRQIALCDLNVQYGADSGWDYIAEYDDYKLTQANLRDPQESRLFLDVGCANRLTLIFTQNAYGAGARIRLDSDREEVISLYRQEDEQTCSLEIPAGEYGHMWRFLIAVGAVVGSWGLALLLLEALWDRHAGKADRVLDEQGRMRLQKGWLAACAVMSAAFALSWVVGGGWGAFPSRDVALPSAGGWGIFVVMAVSGTVMLYGGIPFIQALIRRKEHARSVVFRKREKALIFLALALVWIPTYLCTFPGLVYADSVDSLHQAWGDYRLNNHHPILFTLYLKVWINLCSFFGFSNTIGIGMAALVQMLAVALACTGAVAALNRLTGKRAAPLLLTLFYALYPLFPVYAVTLWKDIYFGVAMTAFALQCLDMARSKKDAVNGRRVWGYCLSGVWVCFARNNGLYIFAATTLMMTVFLAGNSRKKMLAAYVSLALVGLIQGPGYQALRIPKSSFAESVSIPMQQIGYAATHEEITAEEKAAIEEFIPVDVLDEVYAPWTSDKIKFNEHFSSAAINNDHAGFFKLWLSMLKKYPESYVKGFLGVTDGFWNVRRAISASPTKTVNEYEYEELPCESVDLIEKVTGYSAYENWFASGKCANALAKFGIPISGTVFLTLLACLLAIYRKNYRQLLGFAPCIFLWGTLMIATPIAYEHRYVFALYILAPFMVLYAALSRSEAELKG
;
A
#
# COMPACT_ATOMS: atom_id res chain seq x y z
N MET A 1 55.24 6.59 -15.73
CA MET A 1 54.22 6.39 -16.78
C MET A 1 54.52 7.35 -17.92
N THR A 2 54.76 6.87 -19.15
CA THR A 2 55.12 7.71 -20.27
C THR A 2 53.94 8.65 -20.66
N GLN A 3 54.23 9.82 -21.21
CA GLN A 3 53.24 10.82 -21.63
C GLN A 3 52.20 10.24 -22.62
N LYS A 4 52.63 9.28 -23.45
CA LYS A 4 51.80 8.51 -24.37
C LYS A 4 50.75 7.65 -23.66
N ASN A 5 51.10 6.99 -22.52
CA ASN A 5 50.20 6.17 -21.74
C ASN A 5 49.15 7.04 -20.98
N LYS A 6 49.53 8.27 -20.60
CA LYS A 6 48.58 9.21 -19.95
C LYS A 6 47.55 9.74 -20.96
N ARG A 7 47.96 10.02 -22.20
CA ARG A 7 47.03 10.39 -23.31
C ARG A 7 46.03 9.26 -23.63
N LEU A 8 46.53 8.04 -23.86
CA LEU A 8 45.68 6.88 -24.14
C LEU A 8 44.67 6.60 -23.03
N ARG A 9 45.09 6.73 -21.77
CA ARG A 9 44.20 6.57 -20.61
C ARG A 9 43.10 7.64 -20.61
N ASN A 10 43.44 8.90 -20.88
CA ASN A 10 42.46 9.99 -20.91
C ASN A 10 41.43 9.81 -22.04
N VAL A 11 41.85 9.36 -23.20
CA VAL A 11 40.95 9.04 -24.32
C VAL A 11 40.02 7.89 -23.95
N ARG A 12 40.54 6.80 -23.39
CA ARG A 12 39.75 5.68 -22.94
C ARG A 12 38.70 6.11 -21.88
N ASN A 13 39.13 6.88 -20.88
CA ASN A 13 38.25 7.37 -19.82
C ASN A 13 37.18 8.30 -20.38
N GLY A 14 37.52 9.13 -21.39
CA GLY A 14 36.58 9.98 -22.11
C GLY A 14 35.49 9.15 -22.82
N ILE A 15 35.90 8.14 -23.58
CA ILE A 15 34.96 7.25 -24.28
C ILE A 15 34.02 6.54 -23.27
N LEU A 16 34.57 5.96 -22.18
CA LEU A 16 33.77 5.28 -21.17
C LEU A 16 32.78 6.23 -20.47
N SER A 17 33.20 7.47 -20.24
CA SER A 17 32.32 8.50 -19.63
C SER A 17 31.15 8.86 -20.54
N VAL A 18 31.42 9.01 -21.84
CA VAL A 18 30.38 9.29 -22.84
C VAL A 18 29.42 8.11 -22.97
N LEU A 19 29.93 6.87 -23.05
CA LEU A 19 29.10 5.66 -23.10
C LEU A 19 28.23 5.51 -21.85
N THR A 20 28.77 5.78 -20.69
CA THR A 20 28.02 5.74 -19.41
C THR A 20 26.93 6.82 -19.40
N ALA A 21 27.24 8.03 -19.88
CA ALA A 21 26.27 9.12 -19.97
C ALA A 21 25.13 8.81 -20.95
N LEU A 22 25.45 8.28 -22.12
CA LEU A 22 24.46 7.86 -23.13
C LEU A 22 23.54 6.77 -22.60
N ALA A 23 24.11 5.75 -21.96
CA ALA A 23 23.35 4.67 -21.37
C ALA A 23 22.41 5.18 -20.24
N GLY A 24 22.90 6.08 -19.40
CA GLY A 24 22.09 6.71 -18.35
C GLY A 24 20.97 7.58 -18.90
N CYS A 25 21.26 8.36 -19.96
CA CYS A 25 20.24 9.14 -20.64
C CYS A 25 19.16 8.28 -21.28
N ALA A 26 19.52 7.15 -21.87
CA ALA A 26 18.55 6.19 -22.42
C ALA A 26 17.63 5.65 -21.31
N GLY A 27 18.19 5.29 -20.15
CA GLY A 27 17.41 4.86 -19.00
C GLY A 27 16.47 5.95 -18.47
N ILE A 28 16.96 7.19 -18.36
CA ILE A 28 16.15 8.34 -17.90
C ILE A 28 15.04 8.63 -18.91
N PHE A 29 15.34 8.62 -20.21
CA PHE A 29 14.35 8.85 -21.27
C PHE A 29 13.15 7.89 -21.16
N CYS A 30 13.40 6.63 -20.82
CA CYS A 30 12.34 5.64 -20.64
C CYS A 30 11.46 5.86 -19.41
N LEU A 31 11.97 6.59 -18.42
CA LEU A 31 11.27 6.90 -17.19
C LEU A 31 10.53 8.26 -17.23
N LEU A 32 10.76 9.05 -18.28
CA LEU A 32 10.11 10.36 -18.41
C LEU A 32 8.65 10.22 -18.81
N PRO A 33 7.76 11.05 -18.22
CA PRO A 33 6.35 11.07 -18.59
C PRO A 33 6.17 11.41 -20.09
N ARG A 34 5.30 10.68 -20.79
CA ARG A 34 4.98 10.91 -22.21
C ARG A 34 4.44 12.31 -22.52
N LYS A 35 3.81 12.95 -21.55
CA LYS A 35 3.25 14.30 -21.68
C LYS A 35 4.29 15.42 -21.59
N LEU A 36 5.58 15.07 -21.38
CA LEU A 36 6.63 16.10 -21.37
C LEU A 36 6.87 16.61 -22.78
N SER A 37 6.95 17.94 -22.94
CA SER A 37 7.31 18.55 -24.23
C SER A 37 8.68 18.11 -24.69
N TYR A 38 8.93 18.05 -26.01
CA TYR A 38 10.22 17.69 -26.58
C TYR A 38 11.36 18.56 -26.01
N ALA A 39 11.12 19.86 -25.83
CA ALA A 39 12.11 20.78 -25.27
C ALA A 39 12.45 20.44 -23.82
N ALA A 40 11.46 20.13 -22.99
CA ALA A 40 11.68 19.72 -21.60
C ALA A 40 12.39 18.36 -21.50
N THR A 41 12.01 17.39 -22.35
CA THR A 41 12.67 16.10 -22.47
C THR A 41 14.12 16.27 -22.84
N PHE A 42 14.42 17.08 -23.87
CA PHE A 42 15.79 17.36 -24.30
C PHE A 42 16.60 18.05 -23.20
N ALA A 43 16.03 19.03 -22.51
CA ALA A 43 16.70 19.72 -21.41
C ALA A 43 17.07 18.77 -20.26
N VAL A 44 16.14 17.89 -19.85
CA VAL A 44 16.39 16.90 -18.81
C VAL A 44 17.49 15.93 -19.22
N LEU A 45 17.46 15.45 -20.46
CA LEU A 45 18.48 14.53 -20.98
C LEU A 45 19.84 15.19 -21.13
N ALA A 46 19.90 16.46 -21.55
CA ALA A 46 21.13 17.21 -21.64
C ALA A 46 21.78 17.43 -20.26
N VAL A 47 21.00 17.82 -19.27
CA VAL A 47 21.48 17.96 -17.88
C VAL A 47 21.94 16.60 -17.34
N ALA A 48 21.18 15.53 -17.56
CA ALA A 48 21.57 14.17 -17.15
C ALA A 48 22.87 13.73 -17.83
N PHE A 49 23.03 13.99 -19.13
CA PHE A 49 24.24 13.66 -19.89
C PHE A 49 25.47 14.36 -19.33
N LEU A 50 25.39 15.66 -19.09
CA LEU A 50 26.50 16.44 -18.54
C LEU A 50 26.83 15.98 -17.11
N ALA A 51 25.83 15.75 -16.27
CA ALA A 51 26.02 15.29 -14.89
C ALA A 51 26.64 13.89 -14.84
N LEU A 52 26.11 12.94 -15.61
CA LEU A 52 26.60 11.57 -15.67
C LEU A 52 27.98 11.47 -16.31
N GLY A 53 28.20 12.15 -17.44
CA GLY A 53 29.48 12.17 -18.15
C GLY A 53 30.59 12.86 -17.34
N GLY A 54 30.30 14.01 -16.77
CA GLY A 54 31.24 14.74 -15.90
C GLY A 54 31.63 13.94 -14.67
N SER A 55 30.64 13.33 -14.03
CA SER A 55 30.87 12.50 -12.86
C SER A 55 31.65 11.21 -13.21
N ALA A 56 31.30 10.52 -14.31
CA ALA A 56 32.04 9.33 -14.78
C ALA A 56 33.50 9.68 -15.08
N MET A 57 33.76 10.82 -15.73
CA MET A 57 35.11 11.28 -16.00
C MET A 57 35.90 11.50 -14.71
N ALA A 58 35.31 12.19 -13.73
CA ALA A 58 35.95 12.44 -12.44
C ALA A 58 36.27 11.13 -11.68
N ALA A 59 35.38 10.15 -11.72
CA ALA A 59 35.60 8.84 -11.09
C ALA A 59 36.71 8.03 -11.81
N LEU A 60 36.73 8.03 -13.15
CA LEU A 60 37.71 7.31 -13.92
C LEU A 60 39.13 7.92 -13.87
N GLN A 61 39.24 9.22 -13.53
CA GLN A 61 40.52 9.89 -13.36
C GLN A 61 41.19 9.64 -12.01
N LYS A 62 40.43 9.19 -10.97
CA LYS A 62 41.03 8.89 -9.66
C LYS A 62 41.95 7.68 -9.72
N GLU A 63 43.18 7.83 -9.19
CA GLU A 63 44.19 6.76 -9.18
C GLU A 63 44.10 5.78 -8.02
N LYS A 64 43.21 6.04 -7.04
CA LYS A 64 43.08 5.20 -5.84
C LYS A 64 42.43 3.84 -6.13
N ARG A 65 42.97 2.79 -5.49
CA ARG A 65 42.32 1.46 -5.47
C ARG A 65 40.92 1.60 -4.90
N ARG A 66 39.91 1.12 -5.64
CA ARG A 66 38.51 1.12 -5.22
C ARG A 66 38.32 0.25 -3.98
N SER A 67 37.55 0.75 -3.04
CA SER A 67 37.21 -0.05 -1.84
C SER A 67 36.40 -1.29 -2.26
N PRO A 68 36.77 -2.50 -1.80
CA PRO A 68 36.00 -3.73 -2.09
C PRO A 68 34.55 -3.64 -1.65
N VAL A 69 34.27 -2.88 -0.61
CA VAL A 69 32.90 -2.64 -0.11
C VAL A 69 32.09 -1.79 -1.07
N CYS A 70 32.67 -0.70 -1.61
CA CYS A 70 32.01 0.09 -2.65
C CYS A 70 31.73 -0.75 -3.90
N LEU A 71 32.66 -1.61 -4.30
CA LEU A 71 32.44 -2.51 -5.43
C LEU A 71 31.29 -3.49 -5.16
N ALA A 72 31.27 -4.12 -3.97
CA ALA A 72 30.22 -5.06 -3.59
C ALA A 72 28.83 -4.37 -3.54
N LEU A 73 28.75 -3.17 -2.98
CA LEU A 73 27.50 -2.38 -2.94
C LEU A 73 27.04 -2.01 -4.35
N THR A 74 27.97 -1.65 -5.22
CA THR A 74 27.64 -1.30 -6.60
C THR A 74 27.16 -2.49 -7.40
N VAL A 75 27.86 -3.62 -7.35
CA VAL A 75 27.44 -4.86 -8.01
C VAL A 75 26.08 -5.31 -7.50
N SER A 76 25.84 -5.19 -6.20
CA SER A 76 24.55 -5.54 -5.60
C SER A 76 23.43 -4.60 -6.05
N LEU A 77 23.67 -3.29 -6.11
CA LEU A 77 22.71 -2.32 -6.63
C LEU A 77 22.37 -2.58 -8.09
N LEU A 78 23.38 -2.96 -8.90
CA LEU A 78 23.21 -3.36 -10.29
C LEU A 78 22.33 -4.59 -10.43
N ALA A 79 22.67 -5.65 -9.70
CA ALA A 79 21.96 -6.91 -9.79
C ALA A 79 20.51 -6.73 -9.33
N PHE A 80 20.30 -6.00 -8.24
CA PHE A 80 18.96 -5.67 -7.75
C PHE A 80 18.19 -4.82 -8.75
N GLY A 81 18.80 -3.75 -9.25
CA GLY A 81 18.19 -2.87 -10.25
C GLY A 81 17.87 -3.59 -11.56
N ALA A 82 18.73 -4.51 -12.03
CA ALA A 82 18.45 -5.35 -13.18
C ALA A 82 17.21 -6.23 -12.96
N CYS A 83 17.09 -6.87 -11.80
CA CYS A 83 15.90 -7.65 -11.45
C CYS A 83 14.63 -6.79 -11.44
N VAL A 84 14.69 -5.60 -10.85
CA VAL A 84 13.56 -4.66 -10.86
C VAL A 84 13.19 -4.27 -12.28
N MET A 85 14.16 -3.85 -13.09
CA MET A 85 13.91 -3.40 -14.46
C MET A 85 13.39 -4.51 -15.39
N THR A 86 13.84 -5.75 -15.22
CA THR A 86 13.36 -6.88 -16.03
C THR A 86 11.94 -7.33 -15.67
N THR A 87 11.49 -6.99 -14.47
CA THR A 87 10.17 -7.38 -13.97
C THR A 87 9.13 -6.25 -14.03
N LEU A 88 9.55 -4.99 -14.12
CA LEU A 88 8.63 -3.89 -14.34
C LEU A 88 8.08 -3.93 -15.77
N PRO A 89 6.78 -3.68 -15.98
CA PRO A 89 6.24 -3.40 -17.30
C PRO A 89 6.74 -2.04 -17.74
N ILE A 90 7.93 -1.99 -18.37
CA ILE A 90 8.47 -0.74 -18.90
C ILE A 90 7.69 -0.44 -20.19
N GLN A 91 6.79 0.50 -20.12
CA GLN A 91 6.19 1.10 -21.29
C GLN A 91 7.20 2.08 -21.87
N VAL A 92 7.85 1.68 -22.96
CA VAL A 92 8.74 2.58 -23.68
C VAL A 92 7.89 3.52 -24.51
N SER A 93 7.98 4.80 -24.21
CA SER A 93 7.32 5.85 -25.01
C SER A 93 8.05 6.01 -26.35
N ARG A 94 7.61 5.26 -27.35
CA ARG A 94 7.84 5.61 -28.74
C ARG A 94 6.48 5.93 -29.38
N PRO A 95 6.43 6.65 -30.50
CA PRO A 95 5.27 6.60 -31.37
C PRO A 95 5.07 5.12 -31.72
N GLY A 96 4.33 4.45 -30.87
CA GLY A 96 4.07 3.04 -30.94
C GLY A 96 3.02 2.81 -31.98
N ARG A 97 2.91 1.59 -32.41
CA ARG A 97 1.75 1.12 -33.12
C ARG A 97 0.53 1.36 -32.24
N GLY A 98 -0.32 2.26 -32.66
CA GLY A 98 -1.61 2.48 -32.03
C GLY A 98 -2.52 1.34 -32.41
N ILE A 99 -3.20 0.77 -31.43
CA ILE A 99 -4.32 -0.13 -31.65
C ILE A 99 -5.58 0.71 -31.51
N GLU A 100 -6.42 0.67 -32.50
CA GLU A 100 -7.72 1.29 -32.49
C GLU A 100 -8.78 0.22 -32.29
N ILE A 101 -9.60 0.37 -31.27
CA ILE A 101 -10.75 -0.49 -31.00
C ILE A 101 -12.00 0.34 -31.33
N GLU A 102 -12.71 -0.08 -32.37
CA GLU A 102 -13.95 0.52 -32.84
C GLU A 102 -15.11 -0.45 -32.62
N PRO A 103 -16.15 -0.07 -31.88
CA PRO A 103 -17.35 -0.91 -31.75
C PRO A 103 -18.06 -0.99 -33.10
N ILE A 104 -18.58 -2.16 -33.46
CA ILE A 104 -19.35 -2.38 -34.68
C ILE A 104 -20.63 -3.13 -34.36
N ALA A 105 -21.67 -2.89 -35.17
CA ALA A 105 -22.91 -3.64 -35.10
C ALA A 105 -22.68 -5.11 -35.52
N HIS A 106 -23.34 -6.03 -34.83
CA HIS A 106 -23.36 -7.42 -35.24
C HIS A 106 -24.17 -7.56 -36.53
N GLU A 107 -23.85 -8.54 -37.40
CA GLU A 107 -24.58 -8.78 -38.64
C GLU A 107 -26.09 -8.97 -38.39
N GLY A 108 -26.90 -8.02 -38.84
CA GLY A 108 -28.34 -8.03 -38.75
C GLY A 108 -28.97 -7.30 -37.55
N ALA A 109 -28.20 -6.66 -36.66
CA ALA A 109 -28.71 -5.83 -35.59
C ALA A 109 -28.42 -4.35 -35.85
N VAL A 110 -29.31 -3.49 -35.38
CA VAL A 110 -29.02 -2.06 -35.13
C VAL A 110 -27.82 -2.04 -34.19
N LEU A 111 -27.03 -0.95 -34.13
CA LEU A 111 -25.93 -0.74 -33.15
C LEU A 111 -26.44 -0.79 -31.70
N ASP A 112 -26.91 -1.98 -31.33
CA ASP A 112 -27.46 -2.31 -30.03
C ASP A 112 -26.52 -3.35 -29.42
N GLY A 113 -25.64 -2.93 -28.53
CA GLY A 113 -24.75 -3.90 -27.87
C GLY A 113 -23.75 -3.27 -26.94
N GLU A 114 -23.11 -4.13 -26.19
CA GLU A 114 -22.12 -3.78 -25.19
C GLU A 114 -20.75 -4.29 -25.61
N VAL A 115 -19.70 -3.52 -25.33
CA VAL A 115 -18.31 -3.97 -25.46
C VAL A 115 -17.67 -3.90 -24.09
N TYR A 116 -17.28 -5.06 -23.57
CA TYR A 116 -16.55 -5.17 -22.32
C TYR A 116 -15.14 -5.67 -22.58
N TRP A 117 -14.17 -4.82 -22.34
CA TRP A 117 -12.76 -5.18 -22.34
C TRP A 117 -12.29 -5.38 -20.91
N ILE A 118 -12.09 -6.63 -20.54
CA ILE A 118 -11.94 -7.07 -19.14
C ILE A 118 -10.50 -7.39 -18.74
N ASP A 119 -9.60 -7.62 -19.68
CA ASP A 119 -8.21 -7.96 -19.35
C ASP A 119 -7.26 -7.77 -20.54
N ALA A 120 -6.00 -7.57 -20.25
CA ALA A 120 -4.94 -7.52 -21.26
C ALA A 120 -3.68 -8.24 -20.77
N ARG A 121 -2.99 -8.90 -21.71
CA ARG A 121 -1.71 -9.54 -21.43
C ARG A 121 -0.63 -9.04 -22.39
N LEU A 122 0.45 -8.52 -21.83
CA LEU A 122 1.64 -8.15 -22.59
C LEU A 122 2.69 -9.25 -22.49
N ASN A 123 3.05 -9.86 -23.63
CA ASN A 123 4.01 -10.99 -23.68
C ASN A 123 3.61 -12.16 -22.77
N GLY A 124 2.31 -12.46 -22.68
CA GLY A 124 1.75 -13.51 -21.85
C GLY A 124 1.65 -13.17 -20.35
N ARG A 125 1.96 -11.93 -19.95
CA ARG A 125 1.78 -11.44 -18.57
C ARG A 125 0.60 -10.50 -18.52
N GLN A 126 -0.29 -10.74 -17.60
CA GLN A 126 -1.41 -9.86 -17.31
C GLN A 126 -0.90 -8.47 -16.93
N ILE A 127 -1.55 -7.45 -17.45
CA ILE A 127 -1.30 -6.05 -17.13
C ILE A 127 -2.63 -5.41 -16.78
N ALA A 128 -2.64 -4.57 -15.77
CA ALA A 128 -3.82 -3.80 -15.43
C ALA A 128 -4.22 -2.88 -16.58
N LEU A 129 -5.50 -2.81 -16.90
CA LEU A 129 -5.97 -1.94 -17.98
C LEU A 129 -5.72 -0.47 -17.68
N CYS A 130 -5.78 -0.07 -16.39
CA CYS A 130 -5.40 1.28 -15.96
C CYS A 130 -3.92 1.63 -16.17
N ASP A 131 -3.04 0.62 -16.27
CA ASP A 131 -1.61 0.81 -16.56
C ASP A 131 -1.33 0.92 -18.06
N LEU A 132 -2.30 0.58 -18.91
CA LEU A 132 -2.21 0.78 -20.34
C LEU A 132 -2.47 2.24 -20.69
N ASN A 133 -1.81 2.72 -21.74
CA ASN A 133 -2.07 4.06 -22.25
C ASN A 133 -3.27 4.05 -23.17
N VAL A 134 -4.46 4.03 -22.58
CA VAL A 134 -5.74 4.06 -23.27
C VAL A 134 -6.17 5.52 -23.43
N GLN A 135 -6.59 5.89 -24.63
CA GLN A 135 -7.09 7.22 -24.95
C GLN A 135 -8.44 7.09 -25.68
N TYR A 136 -9.42 7.81 -25.19
CA TYR A 136 -10.75 7.92 -25.79
C TYR A 136 -11.29 9.34 -25.60
N GLY A 137 -12.19 9.77 -26.48
CA GLY A 137 -12.81 11.09 -26.39
C GLY A 137 -13.71 11.19 -25.14
N ALA A 138 -13.90 12.40 -24.64
CA ALA A 138 -14.82 12.64 -23.52
C ALA A 138 -16.26 12.21 -23.83
N ASP A 139 -16.65 12.30 -25.11
CA ASP A 139 -17.99 11.94 -25.58
C ASP A 139 -18.02 10.54 -26.23
N SER A 140 -16.98 9.74 -26.09
CA SER A 140 -16.87 8.42 -26.74
C SER A 140 -17.81 7.36 -26.17
N GLY A 141 -18.36 7.59 -25.00
CA GLY A 141 -19.22 6.64 -24.29
C GLY A 141 -18.48 5.51 -23.59
N TRP A 142 -17.14 5.46 -23.63
CA TRP A 142 -16.35 4.51 -22.86
C TRP A 142 -16.24 4.93 -21.40
N ASP A 143 -16.59 4.01 -20.51
CA ASP A 143 -16.40 4.16 -19.08
C ASP A 143 -15.33 3.18 -18.58
N TYR A 144 -14.39 3.66 -17.79
CA TYR A 144 -13.45 2.83 -17.05
C TYR A 144 -14.01 2.51 -15.68
N ILE A 145 -14.29 1.24 -15.42
CA ILE A 145 -14.84 0.77 -14.15
C ILE A 145 -13.67 0.36 -13.24
N ALA A 146 -13.24 1.29 -12.41
CA ALA A 146 -12.07 1.09 -11.53
C ALA A 146 -12.23 -0.07 -10.52
N GLU A 147 -13.45 -0.47 -10.21
CA GLU A 147 -13.73 -1.59 -9.30
C GLU A 147 -13.33 -2.94 -9.90
N TYR A 148 -13.46 -3.07 -11.22
CA TYR A 148 -13.18 -4.31 -11.96
C TYR A 148 -11.94 -4.22 -12.85
N ASP A 149 -11.33 -3.03 -12.99
CA ASP A 149 -10.27 -2.71 -13.95
C ASP A 149 -10.69 -3.00 -15.40
N ASP A 150 -11.95 -2.67 -15.74
CA ASP A 150 -12.57 -2.95 -17.01
C ASP A 150 -12.88 -1.66 -17.79
N TYR A 151 -12.86 -1.74 -19.13
CA TYR A 151 -13.43 -0.73 -20.01
C TYR A 151 -14.77 -1.22 -20.56
N LYS A 152 -15.83 -0.44 -20.31
CA LYS A 152 -17.19 -0.75 -20.73
C LYS A 152 -17.73 0.31 -21.66
N LEU A 153 -18.32 -0.12 -22.76
CA LEU A 153 -19.16 0.68 -23.63
C LEU A 153 -20.55 0.08 -23.66
N THR A 154 -21.55 0.80 -23.18
CA THR A 154 -22.94 0.33 -23.17
C THR A 154 -23.75 0.97 -24.30
N GLN A 155 -24.84 0.33 -24.70
CA GLN A 155 -25.78 0.84 -25.67
C GLN A 155 -26.25 2.27 -25.34
N ALA A 156 -26.51 2.56 -24.07
CA ALA A 156 -26.94 3.88 -23.62
C ALA A 156 -25.92 4.99 -23.94
N ASN A 157 -24.64 4.62 -24.04
CA ASN A 157 -23.52 5.51 -24.25
C ASN A 157 -22.99 5.49 -25.69
N LEU A 158 -23.44 4.53 -26.53
CA LEU A 158 -23.00 4.38 -27.91
C LEU A 158 -23.72 5.44 -28.78
N ARG A 159 -23.02 6.47 -29.22
CA ARG A 159 -23.56 7.53 -30.06
C ARG A 159 -23.23 7.36 -31.55
N ASP A 160 -21.93 7.21 -31.83
CA ASP A 160 -21.41 7.00 -33.19
C ASP A 160 -20.18 6.06 -33.07
N PRO A 161 -20.06 5.02 -33.92
CA PRO A 161 -18.89 4.12 -33.91
C PRO A 161 -17.57 4.86 -34.13
N GLN A 162 -17.56 5.96 -34.87
CA GLN A 162 -16.34 6.74 -35.09
C GLN A 162 -15.99 7.62 -33.88
N GLU A 163 -16.98 8.15 -33.16
CA GLU A 163 -16.76 8.88 -31.91
C GLU A 163 -16.43 7.94 -30.76
N SER A 164 -16.94 6.71 -30.81
CA SER A 164 -16.73 5.69 -29.77
C SER A 164 -15.44 4.87 -29.96
N ARG A 165 -14.42 5.42 -30.62
CA ARG A 165 -13.12 4.77 -30.79
C ARG A 165 -12.25 4.90 -29.56
N LEU A 166 -11.63 3.78 -29.20
CA LEU A 166 -10.64 3.72 -28.15
C LEU A 166 -9.27 3.46 -28.76
N PHE A 167 -8.28 4.27 -28.41
CA PHE A 167 -6.91 4.13 -28.87
C PHE A 167 -6.05 3.57 -27.75
N LEU A 168 -5.34 2.49 -28.06
CA LEU A 168 -4.39 1.85 -27.14
C LEU A 168 -2.98 1.98 -27.71
N ASP A 169 -2.08 2.59 -26.96
CA ASP A 169 -0.66 2.59 -27.28
C ASP A 169 0.03 1.43 -26.55
N VAL A 170 0.41 0.41 -27.28
CA VAL A 170 0.95 -0.85 -26.73
C VAL A 170 2.46 -0.77 -26.45
N GLY A 171 3.12 0.30 -26.84
CA GLY A 171 4.57 0.44 -26.69
C GLY A 171 5.34 -0.66 -27.43
N CYS A 172 6.34 -1.25 -26.80
CA CYS A 172 7.24 -2.27 -27.39
C CYS A 172 6.87 -3.71 -27.00
N ALA A 173 5.59 -4.05 -26.89
CA ALA A 173 5.19 -5.44 -26.65
C ALA A 173 5.37 -6.30 -27.90
N ASN A 174 5.84 -7.54 -27.77
CA ASN A 174 5.93 -8.47 -28.89
C ASN A 174 4.61 -9.19 -29.17
N ARG A 175 3.83 -9.37 -28.10
CA ARG A 175 2.54 -10.02 -28.15
C ARG A 175 1.63 -9.27 -27.20
N LEU A 176 0.47 -8.87 -27.66
CA LEU A 176 -0.61 -8.35 -26.85
C LEU A 176 -1.78 -9.33 -26.95
N THR A 177 -2.36 -9.67 -25.84
CA THR A 177 -3.63 -10.39 -25.79
C THR A 177 -4.66 -9.46 -25.17
N LEU A 178 -5.74 -9.19 -25.88
CA LEU A 178 -6.92 -8.48 -25.38
C LEU A 178 -7.98 -9.50 -25.05
N ILE A 179 -8.63 -9.36 -23.90
CA ILE A 179 -9.66 -10.28 -23.44
C ILE A 179 -10.96 -9.49 -23.25
N PHE A 180 -12.01 -9.89 -23.95
CA PHE A 180 -13.32 -9.29 -23.92
C PHE A 180 -14.35 -10.31 -23.40
N THR A 181 -15.45 -9.81 -22.86
CA THR A 181 -16.62 -10.61 -22.53
C THR A 181 -17.49 -10.82 -23.76
N GLN A 182 -17.97 -12.05 -23.97
CA GLN A 182 -19.00 -12.41 -24.93
C GLN A 182 -20.28 -12.77 -24.18
N ASN A 183 -21.40 -12.12 -24.51
CA ASN A 183 -22.71 -12.36 -23.91
C ASN A 183 -23.85 -12.07 -24.92
N ALA A 184 -25.09 -12.25 -24.48
CA ALA A 184 -26.27 -12.01 -25.32
C ALA A 184 -26.49 -10.55 -25.72
N TYR A 185 -25.77 -9.63 -25.09
CA TYR A 185 -25.81 -8.18 -25.37
C TYR A 185 -24.55 -7.70 -26.08
N GLY A 186 -23.59 -8.59 -26.36
CA GLY A 186 -22.30 -8.25 -26.96
C GLY A 186 -22.45 -7.68 -28.37
N ALA A 187 -21.80 -6.55 -28.63
CA ALA A 187 -21.62 -5.98 -29.96
C ALA A 187 -20.47 -6.70 -30.71
N GLY A 188 -20.02 -6.13 -31.82
CA GLY A 188 -18.74 -6.51 -32.42
C GLY A 188 -17.67 -5.47 -32.07
N ALA A 189 -16.43 -5.87 -32.17
CA ALA A 189 -15.30 -4.97 -32.08
C ALA A 189 -14.37 -5.11 -33.29
N ARG A 190 -14.08 -4.00 -33.93
CA ARG A 190 -13.10 -3.90 -35.00
C ARG A 190 -11.81 -3.37 -34.42
N ILE A 191 -10.75 -4.18 -34.53
CA ILE A 191 -9.46 -3.86 -33.97
C ILE A 191 -8.48 -3.61 -35.11
N ARG A 192 -8.06 -2.35 -35.24
CA ARG A 192 -7.09 -1.93 -36.25
C ARG A 192 -5.68 -1.85 -35.67
N LEU A 193 -4.79 -2.54 -36.32
CA LEU A 193 -3.36 -2.60 -36.02
C LEU A 193 -2.62 -1.88 -37.13
N ASP A 194 -2.24 -0.65 -36.98
CA ASP A 194 -1.67 0.15 -38.07
C ASP A 194 -2.62 0.27 -39.29
N SER A 195 -2.15 0.91 -40.36
CA SER A 195 -2.94 1.14 -41.57
C SER A 195 -3.30 -0.14 -42.35
N ASP A 196 -2.71 -1.28 -42.07
CA ASP A 196 -2.72 -2.43 -42.98
C ASP A 196 -3.31 -3.73 -42.40
N ARG A 197 -3.65 -3.77 -41.11
CA ARG A 197 -4.26 -4.96 -40.48
C ARG A 197 -5.48 -4.58 -39.66
N GLU A 198 -6.56 -5.26 -39.98
CA GLU A 198 -7.84 -5.13 -39.29
C GLU A 198 -8.32 -6.53 -38.89
N GLU A 199 -8.73 -6.68 -37.65
CA GLU A 199 -9.38 -7.88 -37.12
C GLU A 199 -10.73 -7.51 -36.56
N VAL A 200 -11.75 -8.33 -36.91
CA VAL A 200 -13.12 -8.14 -36.44
C VAL A 200 -13.49 -9.34 -35.58
N ILE A 201 -13.93 -9.05 -34.37
CA ILE A 201 -14.41 -10.06 -33.42
C ILE A 201 -15.87 -9.82 -33.13
N SER A 202 -16.65 -10.91 -33.04
CA SER A 202 -18.02 -10.86 -32.54
C SER A 202 -17.99 -11.11 -31.02
N LEU A 203 -18.62 -10.23 -30.26
CA LEU A 203 -18.81 -10.38 -28.84
C LEU A 203 -20.21 -10.86 -28.48
N TYR A 204 -21.08 -11.05 -29.51
CA TYR A 204 -22.41 -11.59 -29.35
C TYR A 204 -22.37 -13.12 -29.20
N ARG A 205 -23.07 -13.64 -28.20
CA ARG A 205 -23.28 -15.06 -27.96
C ARG A 205 -24.64 -15.30 -27.32
N GLN A 206 -25.42 -16.19 -27.88
CA GLN A 206 -26.76 -16.55 -27.36
C GLN A 206 -26.74 -17.42 -26.09
N GLU A 207 -25.61 -18.05 -25.82
CA GLU A 207 -25.41 -18.93 -24.66
C GLU A 207 -24.70 -18.20 -23.52
N ASP A 208 -24.41 -18.88 -22.41
CA ASP A 208 -23.77 -18.32 -21.22
C ASP A 208 -22.55 -17.43 -21.52
N GLU A 209 -22.32 -16.45 -20.65
CA GLU A 209 -21.24 -15.50 -20.75
C GLU A 209 -19.87 -16.21 -20.80
N GLN A 210 -19.07 -15.88 -21.80
CA GLN A 210 -17.70 -16.40 -21.95
C GLN A 210 -16.70 -15.28 -22.24
N THR A 211 -15.42 -15.58 -22.07
CA THR A 211 -14.34 -14.68 -22.46
C THR A 211 -13.81 -15.00 -23.86
N CYS A 212 -13.65 -13.97 -24.68
CA CYS A 212 -12.98 -14.05 -25.97
C CYS A 212 -11.61 -13.40 -25.88
N SER A 213 -10.56 -14.11 -26.30
CA SER A 213 -9.19 -13.57 -26.31
C SER A 213 -8.70 -13.37 -27.74
N LEU A 214 -8.19 -12.17 -28.03
CA LEU A 214 -7.55 -11.83 -29.29
C LEU A 214 -6.04 -11.67 -29.07
N GLU A 215 -5.24 -12.53 -29.69
CA GLU A 215 -3.78 -12.39 -29.70
C GLU A 215 -3.32 -11.55 -30.88
N ILE A 216 -2.67 -10.42 -30.57
CA ILE A 216 -2.13 -9.50 -31.57
C ILE A 216 -0.61 -9.63 -31.57
N PRO A 217 0.03 -10.08 -32.66
CA PRO A 217 1.46 -10.09 -32.78
C PRO A 217 1.99 -8.66 -32.93
N ALA A 218 2.67 -8.15 -31.93
CA ALA A 218 3.16 -6.77 -31.90
C ALA A 218 4.57 -6.56 -32.49
N GLY A 219 5.06 -7.45 -33.35
CA GLY A 219 6.28 -7.29 -34.17
C GLY A 219 7.61 -7.63 -33.48
N GLU A 220 8.61 -8.01 -34.29
CA GLU A 220 9.87 -8.60 -33.85
C GLU A 220 10.85 -7.64 -33.13
N TYR A 221 10.61 -6.33 -33.12
CA TYR A 221 11.59 -5.35 -32.61
C TYR A 221 11.49 -5.08 -31.09
N GLY A 222 10.47 -5.54 -30.40
CA GLY A 222 10.21 -5.21 -29.01
C GLY A 222 11.25 -5.76 -28.01
N HIS A 223 11.77 -6.96 -28.20
CA HIS A 223 12.71 -7.57 -27.25
C HIS A 223 14.06 -6.88 -27.22
N MET A 224 14.61 -6.55 -28.39
CA MET A 224 15.94 -5.92 -28.48
C MET A 224 15.92 -4.53 -27.83
N TRP A 225 14.89 -3.73 -28.06
CA TRP A 225 14.76 -2.40 -27.44
C TRP A 225 14.55 -2.47 -25.95
N ARG A 226 13.71 -3.38 -25.45
CA ARG A 226 13.56 -3.63 -23.99
C ARG A 226 14.89 -4.02 -23.37
N PHE A 227 15.62 -4.91 -23.99
CA PHE A 227 16.94 -5.31 -23.54
C PHE A 227 17.92 -4.13 -23.53
N LEU A 228 17.99 -3.36 -24.60
CA LEU A 228 18.87 -2.19 -24.70
C LEU A 228 18.51 -1.11 -23.68
N ILE A 229 17.20 -0.90 -23.41
CA ILE A 229 16.71 0.03 -22.42
C ILE A 229 17.03 -0.45 -21.01
N ALA A 230 16.77 -1.72 -20.71
CA ALA A 230 17.12 -2.32 -19.43
C ALA A 230 18.63 -2.26 -19.18
N VAL A 231 19.43 -2.61 -20.17
CA VAL A 231 20.89 -2.49 -20.10
C VAL A 231 21.32 -1.03 -19.94
N GLY A 232 20.74 -0.10 -20.69
CA GLY A 232 21.02 1.32 -20.58
C GLY A 232 20.68 1.90 -19.21
N ALA A 233 19.50 1.54 -18.68
CA ALA A 233 19.06 1.96 -17.35
C ALA A 233 19.94 1.35 -16.23
N VAL A 234 20.31 0.08 -16.37
CA VAL A 234 21.20 -0.61 -15.42
C VAL A 234 22.60 -0.02 -15.47
N VAL A 235 23.19 0.16 -16.64
CA VAL A 235 24.56 0.72 -16.81
C VAL A 235 24.59 2.19 -16.40
N GLY A 236 23.55 2.96 -16.70
CA GLY A 236 23.44 4.36 -16.27
C GLY A 236 23.23 4.50 -14.76
N SER A 237 22.37 3.69 -14.16
CA SER A 237 22.20 3.61 -12.71
C SER A 237 23.48 3.16 -12.02
N TRP A 238 24.20 2.28 -12.63
CA TRP A 238 25.52 1.82 -12.19
C TRP A 238 26.57 2.94 -12.19
N GLY A 239 26.72 3.65 -13.29
CA GLY A 239 27.61 4.80 -13.36
C GLY A 239 27.31 5.81 -12.26
N LEU A 240 26.03 6.19 -12.08
CA LEU A 240 25.58 7.12 -11.08
C LEU A 240 25.81 6.59 -9.64
N ALA A 241 25.47 5.33 -9.38
CA ALA A 241 25.65 4.70 -8.07
C ALA A 241 27.13 4.59 -7.68
N LEU A 242 28.00 4.17 -8.61
CA LEU A 242 29.46 4.16 -8.40
C LEU A 242 29.99 5.53 -8.03
N LEU A 243 29.55 6.56 -8.72
CA LEU A 243 30.02 7.93 -8.55
C LEU A 243 29.58 8.50 -7.21
N LEU A 244 28.31 8.32 -6.86
CA LEU A 244 27.77 8.72 -5.60
C LEU A 244 28.41 7.96 -4.44
N LEU A 245 28.58 6.65 -4.56
CA LEU A 245 29.22 5.82 -3.55
C LEU A 245 30.71 6.15 -3.40
N GLU A 246 31.47 6.33 -4.47
CA GLU A 246 32.88 6.74 -4.37
C GLU A 246 33.05 8.15 -3.78
N ALA A 247 32.26 9.12 -4.24
CA ALA A 247 32.30 10.47 -3.73
C ALA A 247 31.91 10.56 -2.24
N LEU A 248 30.94 9.77 -1.83
CA LEU A 248 30.49 9.71 -0.46
C LEU A 248 31.41 8.85 0.41
N TRP A 249 31.96 7.75 -0.13
CA TRP A 249 32.86 6.86 0.58
C TRP A 249 34.19 7.55 0.94
N ASP A 250 34.82 8.24 -0.01
CA ASP A 250 36.06 8.97 0.24
C ASP A 250 35.91 10.04 1.35
N ARG A 251 34.69 10.56 1.51
CA ARG A 251 34.39 11.55 2.54
C ARG A 251 34.07 10.94 3.91
N HIS A 252 33.65 9.68 3.98
CA HIS A 252 32.98 9.12 5.15
C HIS A 252 33.44 7.73 5.60
N ALA A 253 34.25 7.03 4.80
CA ALA A 253 34.66 5.64 5.08
C ALA A 253 35.35 5.43 6.44
N GLY A 254 36.05 6.45 6.96
CA GLY A 254 36.72 6.38 8.26
C GLY A 254 35.78 6.44 9.47
N LYS A 255 34.44 6.55 9.28
CA LYS A 255 33.46 6.73 10.36
C LYS A 255 32.43 5.60 10.49
N ALA A 256 32.49 4.57 9.65
CA ALA A 256 31.59 3.43 9.69
C ALA A 256 32.08 2.34 10.66
N ASP A 257 32.44 2.72 11.86
CA ASP A 257 33.23 1.97 12.85
C ASP A 257 32.69 0.58 13.29
N ARG A 258 31.44 0.23 12.94
CA ARG A 258 30.87 -1.04 13.41
C ARG A 258 30.88 -2.18 12.40
N VAL A 259 30.93 -1.86 11.13
CA VAL A 259 30.84 -2.86 10.04
C VAL A 259 32.16 -2.95 9.30
N LEU A 260 33.03 -1.95 9.43
CA LEU A 260 34.35 -1.92 8.81
C LEU A 260 35.43 -2.06 9.89
N ASP A 261 36.49 -2.80 9.59
CA ASP A 261 37.71 -2.81 10.37
C ASP A 261 38.55 -1.56 10.09
N GLU A 262 39.65 -1.38 10.85
CA GLU A 262 40.57 -0.26 10.64
C GLU A 262 41.19 -0.20 9.24
N GLN A 263 41.10 -1.30 8.49
CA GLN A 263 41.58 -1.45 7.10
C GLN A 263 40.43 -1.26 6.07
N GLY A 264 39.19 -0.91 6.52
CA GLY A 264 38.02 -0.69 5.67
C GLY A 264 37.41 -1.98 5.12
N ARG A 265 37.68 -3.13 5.73
CA ARG A 265 37.06 -4.42 5.39
C ARG A 265 35.79 -4.67 6.18
N MET A 266 34.80 -5.33 5.59
CA MET A 266 33.55 -5.68 6.28
C MET A 266 33.80 -6.66 7.42
N ARG A 267 33.47 -6.25 8.65
CA ARG A 267 33.38 -7.17 9.79
C ARG A 267 32.07 -7.94 9.74
N LEU A 268 32.16 -9.26 9.60
CA LEU A 268 30.98 -10.11 9.57
C LEU A 268 30.29 -10.16 10.95
N GLN A 269 29.15 -9.47 11.08
CA GLN A 269 28.30 -9.56 12.28
C GLN A 269 27.11 -10.47 11.96
N LYS A 270 27.16 -11.73 12.44
CA LYS A 270 26.17 -12.78 12.09
C LYS A 270 24.71 -12.35 12.32
N GLY A 271 24.40 -11.76 13.47
CA GLY A 271 23.03 -11.31 13.78
C GLY A 271 22.54 -10.16 12.89
N TRP A 272 23.43 -9.21 12.55
CA TRP A 272 23.11 -8.13 11.62
C TRP A 272 22.93 -8.64 10.19
N LEU A 273 23.80 -9.55 9.75
CA LEU A 273 23.65 -10.20 8.43
C LEU A 273 22.33 -10.96 8.32
N ALA A 274 21.99 -11.74 9.35
CA ALA A 274 20.72 -12.48 9.37
C ALA A 274 19.51 -11.54 9.29
N ALA A 275 19.51 -10.44 10.02
CA ALA A 275 18.43 -9.46 9.97
C ALA A 275 18.29 -8.81 8.58
N CYS A 276 19.41 -8.45 7.93
CA CYS A 276 19.42 -7.94 6.57
C CYS A 276 18.92 -8.98 5.56
N ALA A 277 19.34 -10.26 5.72
CA ALA A 277 18.93 -11.34 4.85
C ALA A 277 17.43 -11.63 4.94
N VAL A 278 16.86 -11.66 6.14
CA VAL A 278 15.42 -11.84 6.36
C VAL A 278 14.62 -10.69 5.72
N MET A 279 15.04 -9.45 5.95
CA MET A 279 14.37 -8.28 5.38
C MET A 279 14.43 -8.28 3.85
N SER A 280 15.61 -8.57 3.29
CA SER A 280 15.80 -8.62 1.85
C SER A 280 15.04 -9.77 1.20
N ALA A 281 15.03 -10.95 1.83
CA ALA A 281 14.27 -12.09 1.36
C ALA A 281 12.76 -11.83 1.41
N ALA A 282 12.25 -11.21 2.47
CA ALA A 282 10.84 -10.82 2.56
C ALA A 282 10.44 -9.85 1.44
N PHE A 283 11.28 -8.83 1.17
CA PHE A 283 11.05 -7.89 0.07
C PHE A 283 11.13 -8.58 -1.30
N ALA A 284 12.16 -9.40 -1.54
CA ALA A 284 12.33 -10.12 -2.80
C ALA A 284 11.18 -11.11 -3.06
N LEU A 285 10.71 -11.80 -2.00
CA LEU A 285 9.57 -12.70 -2.08
C LEU A 285 8.30 -11.95 -2.45
N SER A 286 8.03 -10.85 -1.76
CA SER A 286 6.93 -9.94 -2.05
C SER A 286 6.97 -9.44 -3.51
N TRP A 287 8.16 -9.07 -3.98
CA TRP A 287 8.36 -8.61 -5.35
C TRP A 287 8.05 -9.68 -6.39
N VAL A 288 8.54 -10.88 -6.19
CA VAL A 288 8.46 -11.97 -7.18
C VAL A 288 7.07 -12.62 -7.17
N VAL A 289 6.51 -12.88 -6.00
CA VAL A 289 5.14 -13.43 -5.86
C VAL A 289 4.11 -12.43 -6.36
N GLY A 290 4.24 -11.16 -6.02
CA GLY A 290 3.34 -10.11 -6.50
C GLY A 290 3.49 -9.75 -7.98
N GLY A 291 4.55 -10.21 -8.64
CA GLY A 291 4.92 -9.80 -10.00
C GLY A 291 4.08 -10.37 -11.13
N GLY A 292 3.28 -11.38 -10.87
CA GLY A 292 2.37 -11.98 -11.86
C GLY A 292 0.97 -11.37 -11.85
N TRP A 293 0.72 -10.40 -10.98
CA TRP A 293 -0.61 -9.87 -10.71
C TRP A 293 -0.76 -8.48 -11.33
N GLY A 294 -1.89 -8.25 -11.97
CA GLY A 294 -2.28 -6.92 -12.43
C GLY A 294 -2.61 -5.97 -11.25
N ALA A 295 -3.19 -4.81 -11.50
CA ALA A 295 -3.65 -3.90 -10.45
C ALA A 295 -4.68 -4.56 -9.54
N PHE A 296 -5.50 -5.44 -10.11
CA PHE A 296 -6.38 -6.34 -9.37
C PHE A 296 -5.96 -7.79 -9.63
N PRO A 297 -5.99 -8.68 -8.62
CA PRO A 297 -5.69 -10.08 -8.86
C PRO A 297 -6.75 -10.68 -9.79
N SER A 298 -6.29 -11.31 -10.86
CA SER A 298 -7.12 -12.24 -11.61
C SER A 298 -7.64 -13.35 -10.70
N ARG A 299 -8.67 -14.10 -11.12
CA ARG A 299 -9.13 -15.29 -10.40
C ARG A 299 -7.97 -16.23 -10.08
N ASP A 300 -6.96 -16.30 -10.95
CA ASP A 300 -5.76 -17.12 -10.76
C ASP A 300 -4.64 -16.36 -10.07
N VAL A 301 -4.25 -16.84 -8.92
CA VAL A 301 -3.06 -16.38 -8.19
C VAL A 301 -1.84 -17.15 -8.69
N ALA A 302 -1.04 -16.54 -9.56
CA ALA A 302 0.14 -17.16 -10.10
C ALA A 302 1.30 -17.23 -9.09
N LEU A 303 1.85 -18.43 -8.89
CA LEU A 303 3.11 -18.61 -8.17
C LEU A 303 4.32 -18.35 -9.10
N PRO A 304 5.51 -18.01 -8.53
CA PRO A 304 6.67 -17.71 -9.33
C PRO A 304 7.14 -18.90 -10.17
N SER A 305 7.44 -18.65 -11.46
CA SER A 305 8.13 -19.62 -12.32
C SER A 305 9.56 -19.87 -11.83
N ALA A 306 10.25 -20.88 -12.41
CA ALA A 306 11.67 -21.13 -12.14
C ALA A 306 12.55 -19.88 -12.34
N GLY A 307 12.28 -19.09 -13.40
CA GLY A 307 12.93 -17.80 -13.62
C GLY A 307 12.62 -16.78 -12.53
N GLY A 308 11.37 -16.75 -12.03
CA GLY A 308 10.95 -15.92 -10.89
C GLY A 308 11.72 -16.26 -9.62
N TRP A 309 11.90 -17.53 -9.32
CA TRP A 309 12.74 -17.97 -8.18
C TRP A 309 14.21 -17.60 -8.34
N GLY A 310 14.74 -17.63 -9.59
CA GLY A 310 16.09 -17.10 -9.88
C GLY A 310 16.20 -15.60 -9.54
N ILE A 311 15.22 -14.81 -9.95
CA ILE A 311 15.13 -13.38 -9.60
C ILE A 311 15.05 -13.18 -8.09
N PHE A 312 14.25 -13.98 -7.37
CA PHE A 312 14.18 -13.95 -5.91
C PHE A 312 15.55 -14.10 -5.27
N VAL A 313 16.33 -15.12 -5.69
CA VAL A 313 17.66 -15.36 -5.12
C VAL A 313 18.59 -14.17 -5.35
N VAL A 314 18.63 -13.66 -6.59
CA VAL A 314 19.47 -12.51 -6.93
C VAL A 314 19.07 -11.26 -6.13
N MET A 315 17.78 -10.97 -6.00
CA MET A 315 17.28 -9.83 -5.23
C MET A 315 17.55 -10.01 -3.73
N ALA A 316 17.32 -11.21 -3.18
CA ALA A 316 17.56 -11.48 -1.76
C ALA A 316 19.04 -11.34 -1.39
N VAL A 317 19.95 -11.86 -2.21
CA VAL A 317 21.40 -11.75 -1.96
C VAL A 317 21.88 -10.32 -2.15
N SER A 318 21.56 -9.70 -3.29
CA SER A 318 21.98 -8.32 -3.59
C SER A 318 21.40 -7.32 -2.60
N GLY A 319 20.12 -7.44 -2.25
CA GLY A 319 19.47 -6.60 -1.25
C GLY A 319 20.08 -6.79 0.15
N THR A 320 20.48 -8.01 0.51
CA THR A 320 21.21 -8.28 1.77
C THR A 320 22.51 -7.49 1.83
N VAL A 321 23.30 -7.52 0.76
CA VAL A 321 24.56 -6.76 0.70
C VAL A 321 24.29 -5.26 0.74
N MET A 322 23.26 -4.78 0.03
CA MET A 322 22.87 -3.37 0.05
C MET A 322 22.44 -2.90 1.44
N LEU A 323 21.62 -3.66 2.15
CA LEU A 323 21.19 -3.32 3.51
C LEU A 323 22.36 -3.43 4.50
N TYR A 324 23.17 -4.48 4.39
CA TYR A 324 24.30 -4.74 5.28
C TYR A 324 25.36 -3.65 5.24
N GLY A 325 25.72 -3.16 4.06
CA GLY A 325 26.71 -2.11 3.88
C GLY A 325 26.13 -0.70 3.76
N GLY A 326 24.94 -0.56 3.15
CA GLY A 326 24.30 0.73 2.88
C GLY A 326 23.74 1.41 4.14
N ILE A 327 23.08 0.66 5.03
CA ILE A 327 22.52 1.24 6.28
C ILE A 327 23.62 1.85 7.14
N PRO A 328 24.75 1.17 7.46
CA PRO A 328 25.85 1.77 8.18
C PRO A 328 26.39 3.04 7.53
N PHE A 329 26.49 3.02 6.21
CA PHE A 329 26.96 4.16 5.43
C PHE A 329 26.01 5.37 5.53
N ILE A 330 24.70 5.16 5.33
CA ILE A 330 23.69 6.21 5.49
C ILE A 330 23.68 6.75 6.92
N GLN A 331 23.81 5.88 7.91
CA GLN A 331 23.88 6.27 9.31
C GLN A 331 25.12 7.13 9.62
N ALA A 332 26.27 6.82 9.01
CA ALA A 332 27.47 7.63 9.13
C ALA A 332 27.30 9.05 8.53
N LEU A 333 26.57 9.16 7.41
CA LEU A 333 26.21 10.46 6.80
C LEU A 333 25.32 11.30 7.72
N ILE A 334 24.29 10.70 8.30
CA ILE A 334 23.31 11.37 9.16
C ILE A 334 23.99 11.90 10.44
N ARG A 335 24.94 11.14 11.01
CA ARG A 335 25.63 11.50 12.26
C ARG A 335 26.58 12.71 12.17
N ARG A 336 27.00 13.12 10.99
CA ARG A 336 27.95 14.20 10.80
C ARG A 336 27.49 15.55 11.39
N LYS A 337 26.22 15.74 11.65
CA LYS A 337 25.61 16.98 12.16
C LYS A 337 25.23 16.94 13.66
N GLU A 338 25.79 16.01 14.44
CA GLU A 338 25.30 15.75 15.82
C GLU A 338 25.75 16.77 16.89
N HIS A 339 26.55 17.77 16.56
CA HIS A 339 26.97 18.79 17.53
C HIS A 339 25.93 19.90 17.77
N ALA A 340 24.75 19.80 17.17
CA ALA A 340 23.66 20.76 17.40
C ALA A 340 23.02 20.54 18.78
N ARG A 341 22.83 21.62 19.54
CA ARG A 341 22.09 21.60 20.82
C ARG A 341 20.74 20.91 20.64
N SER A 342 20.40 20.03 21.58
CA SER A 342 19.08 19.41 21.62
C SER A 342 18.02 20.48 21.87
N VAL A 343 17.06 20.59 20.95
CA VAL A 343 15.97 21.57 21.02
C VAL A 343 14.63 20.86 21.07
N VAL A 344 13.99 20.92 22.23
CA VAL A 344 12.64 20.36 22.44
C VAL A 344 11.58 21.41 22.13
N PHE A 345 10.54 21.05 21.40
CA PHE A 345 9.42 21.92 21.08
C PHE A 345 8.68 22.41 22.33
N ARG A 346 8.49 23.72 22.40
CA ARG A 346 7.66 24.36 23.43
C ARG A 346 6.19 24.05 23.20
N LYS A 347 5.34 24.29 24.20
CA LYS A 347 3.87 24.12 24.09
C LYS A 347 3.30 24.88 22.89
N ARG A 348 3.73 26.13 22.67
CA ARG A 348 3.31 26.98 21.53
C ARG A 348 3.66 26.36 20.18
N GLU A 349 4.85 25.78 20.02
CA GLU A 349 5.29 25.15 18.76
C GLU A 349 4.44 23.91 18.45
N LYS A 350 4.10 23.11 19.47
CA LYS A 350 3.19 21.97 19.32
C LYS A 350 1.78 22.42 18.93
N ALA A 351 1.28 23.50 19.56
CA ALA A 351 -0.01 24.07 19.20
C ALA A 351 -0.04 24.62 17.78
N LEU A 352 1.07 25.25 17.31
CA LEU A 352 1.19 25.71 15.94
C LEU A 352 1.20 24.54 14.94
N ILE A 353 1.89 23.43 15.25
CA ILE A 353 1.88 22.22 14.40
C ILE A 353 0.47 21.67 14.30
N PHE A 354 -0.24 21.52 15.44
CA PHE A 354 -1.62 21.07 15.45
C PHE A 354 -2.53 21.98 14.61
N LEU A 355 -2.43 23.28 14.82
CA LEU A 355 -3.22 24.27 14.09
C LEU A 355 -2.92 24.23 12.59
N ALA A 356 -1.63 24.12 12.21
CA ALA A 356 -1.23 24.04 10.82
C ALA A 356 -1.83 22.81 10.13
N LEU A 357 -1.78 21.63 10.76
CA LEU A 357 -2.40 20.42 10.23
C LEU A 357 -3.92 20.58 10.09
N ALA A 358 -4.59 21.07 11.13
CA ALA A 358 -6.03 21.31 11.12
C ALA A 358 -6.43 22.28 9.99
N LEU A 359 -5.72 23.42 9.87
CA LEU A 359 -6.01 24.42 8.84
C LEU A 359 -5.79 23.91 7.41
N VAL A 360 -4.74 23.12 7.18
CA VAL A 360 -4.48 22.52 5.85
C VAL A 360 -5.55 21.52 5.46
N TRP A 361 -6.20 20.85 6.43
CA TRP A 361 -7.24 19.84 6.17
C TRP A 361 -8.67 20.43 6.15
N ILE A 362 -8.89 21.66 6.66
CA ILE A 362 -10.20 22.32 6.64
C ILE A 362 -10.82 22.39 5.24
N PRO A 363 -10.10 22.72 4.14
CA PRO A 363 -10.71 22.74 2.82
C PRO A 363 -11.39 21.42 2.44
N THR A 364 -10.75 20.27 2.75
CA THR A 364 -11.34 18.95 2.52
C THR A 364 -12.62 18.77 3.33
N TYR A 365 -12.61 19.15 4.61
CA TYR A 365 -13.82 19.09 5.45
C TYR A 365 -14.96 19.96 4.93
N LEU A 366 -14.65 21.17 4.44
CA LEU A 366 -15.67 22.09 3.95
C LEU A 366 -16.29 21.64 2.63
N CYS A 367 -15.50 21.09 1.69
CA CYS A 367 -16.04 20.62 0.42
C CYS A 367 -16.77 19.26 0.54
N THR A 368 -16.55 18.51 1.61
CA THR A 368 -17.21 17.22 1.85
C THR A 368 -18.16 17.25 3.06
N PHE A 369 -18.61 18.42 3.47
CA PHE A 369 -19.49 18.54 4.65
C PHE A 369 -20.80 17.75 4.46
N PRO A 370 -21.28 16.98 5.43
CA PRO A 370 -20.81 16.85 6.82
C PRO A 370 -19.69 15.83 7.06
N GLY A 371 -19.08 15.30 6.03
CA GLY A 371 -18.03 14.31 6.05
C GLY A 371 -18.24 13.26 4.96
N LEU A 372 -17.23 12.43 4.72
CA LEU A 372 -17.34 11.29 3.81
C LEU A 372 -17.88 10.08 4.58
N VAL A 373 -18.86 9.40 4.02
CA VAL A 373 -19.46 8.17 4.58
C VAL A 373 -19.21 6.99 3.64
N TYR A 374 -19.32 5.82 4.20
CA TYR A 374 -19.19 4.55 3.49
C TYR A 374 -20.21 3.57 4.09
N ALA A 375 -20.43 2.40 3.49
CA ALA A 375 -21.44 1.45 3.96
C ALA A 375 -21.36 1.17 5.48
N ASP A 376 -20.15 0.90 6.01
CA ASP A 376 -19.93 0.71 7.47
C ASP A 376 -20.38 1.92 8.31
N SER A 377 -20.23 3.12 7.75
CA SER A 377 -20.61 4.37 8.44
C SER A 377 -22.12 4.54 8.48
N VAL A 378 -22.80 4.16 7.37
CA VAL A 378 -24.26 4.20 7.25
C VAL A 378 -24.89 3.32 8.32
N ASP A 379 -24.47 2.06 8.45
CA ASP A 379 -24.95 1.15 9.51
C ASP A 379 -24.72 1.73 10.92
N SER A 380 -23.52 2.30 11.16
CA SER A 380 -23.22 2.91 12.46
C SER A 380 -24.08 4.16 12.74
N LEU A 381 -24.46 4.94 11.71
CA LEU A 381 -25.34 6.10 11.82
C LEU A 381 -26.78 5.66 12.17
N HIS A 382 -27.35 4.68 11.46
CA HIS A 382 -28.67 4.13 11.78
C HIS A 382 -28.76 3.55 13.20
N GLN A 383 -27.70 2.88 13.65
CA GLN A 383 -27.61 2.45 15.06
C GLN A 383 -27.53 3.64 16.03
N ALA A 384 -26.85 4.73 15.64
CA ALA A 384 -26.74 5.93 16.48
C ALA A 384 -28.08 6.68 16.61
N TRP A 385 -28.86 6.75 15.53
CA TRP A 385 -30.22 7.29 15.58
C TRP A 385 -31.20 6.38 16.34
N GLY A 386 -31.00 5.08 16.33
CA GLY A 386 -31.85 4.08 16.97
C GLY A 386 -32.78 3.38 15.98
N ASP A 387 -32.61 3.58 14.67
CA ASP A 387 -33.33 2.89 13.61
C ASP A 387 -32.96 1.43 13.60
N TYR A 388 -31.66 1.14 13.80
CA TYR A 388 -31.14 -0.20 13.97
C TYR A 388 -30.80 -0.50 15.42
N ARG A 389 -30.99 -1.74 15.81
CA ARG A 389 -30.56 -2.21 17.12
C ARG A 389 -29.05 -2.20 17.24
N LEU A 390 -28.53 -1.69 18.38
CA LEU A 390 -27.11 -1.75 18.69
C LEU A 390 -26.59 -3.20 18.60
N ASN A 391 -25.56 -3.39 17.82
CA ASN A 391 -24.84 -4.65 17.68
C ASN A 391 -23.33 -4.39 17.69
N ASN A 392 -22.52 -5.42 17.88
CA ASN A 392 -21.05 -5.30 17.90
C ASN A 392 -20.40 -5.79 16.58
N HIS A 393 -21.13 -5.73 15.48
CA HIS A 393 -20.54 -5.90 14.15
C HIS A 393 -19.55 -4.76 13.88
N HIS A 394 -20.00 -3.53 14.10
CA HIS A 394 -19.11 -2.38 14.25
C HIS A 394 -18.86 -2.09 15.73
N PRO A 395 -17.64 -1.65 16.13
CA PRO A 395 -17.33 -1.36 17.52
C PRO A 395 -18.29 -0.33 18.12
N ILE A 396 -18.97 -0.71 19.18
CA ILE A 396 -20.00 0.11 19.83
C ILE A 396 -19.49 1.49 20.24
N LEU A 397 -18.21 1.59 20.62
CA LEU A 397 -17.63 2.86 21.00
C LEU A 397 -17.67 3.89 19.86
N PHE A 398 -17.52 3.46 18.62
CA PHE A 398 -17.64 4.35 17.46
C PHE A 398 -19.10 4.79 17.23
N THR A 399 -20.05 3.88 17.30
CA THR A 399 -21.49 4.20 17.25
C THR A 399 -21.90 5.17 18.37
N LEU A 400 -21.44 4.95 19.60
CA LEU A 400 -21.67 5.87 20.71
C LEU A 400 -21.02 7.23 20.49
N TYR A 401 -19.84 7.27 19.90
CA TYR A 401 -19.19 8.53 19.51
C TYR A 401 -20.06 9.33 18.55
N LEU A 402 -20.60 8.71 17.50
CA LEU A 402 -21.52 9.36 16.54
C LEU A 402 -22.80 9.84 17.28
N LYS A 403 -23.40 8.95 18.09
CA LYS A 403 -24.61 9.25 18.85
C LYS A 403 -24.44 10.45 19.79
N VAL A 404 -23.31 10.60 20.45
CA VAL A 404 -23.03 11.75 21.33
C VAL A 404 -23.12 13.06 20.56
N TRP A 405 -22.49 13.16 19.39
CA TRP A 405 -22.49 14.40 18.60
C TRP A 405 -23.84 14.68 17.98
N ILE A 406 -24.53 13.68 17.45
CA ILE A 406 -25.87 13.81 16.90
C ILE A 406 -26.84 14.28 18.00
N ASN A 407 -26.87 13.62 19.15
CA ASN A 407 -27.78 13.99 20.25
C ASN A 407 -27.45 15.35 20.84
N LEU A 408 -26.16 15.69 20.97
CA LEU A 408 -25.74 17.00 21.48
C LEU A 408 -26.22 18.12 20.55
N CYS A 409 -26.04 17.97 19.25
CA CYS A 409 -26.51 18.94 18.28
C CYS A 409 -28.03 19.02 18.24
N SER A 410 -28.73 17.89 18.27
CA SER A 410 -30.19 17.84 18.35
C SER A 410 -30.72 18.51 19.62
N PHE A 411 -30.06 18.33 20.78
CA PHE A 411 -30.42 19.00 22.02
C PHE A 411 -30.39 20.54 21.91
N PHE A 412 -29.49 21.08 21.10
CA PHE A 412 -29.42 22.51 20.79
C PHE A 412 -30.27 22.94 19.59
N GLY A 413 -31.11 22.08 19.05
CA GLY A 413 -32.00 22.36 17.92
C GLY A 413 -31.30 22.35 16.53
N PHE A 414 -30.09 21.84 16.44
CA PHE A 414 -29.41 21.67 15.16
C PHE A 414 -29.82 20.38 14.45
N SER A 415 -29.66 20.37 13.13
CA SER A 415 -29.97 19.21 12.28
C SER A 415 -28.99 18.04 12.47
N ASN A 416 -29.40 16.85 12.03
CA ASN A 416 -28.55 15.67 11.97
C ASN A 416 -27.28 15.91 11.13
N THR A 417 -27.40 16.66 10.03
CA THR A 417 -26.27 17.07 9.19
C THR A 417 -25.19 17.79 10.00
N ILE A 418 -25.56 18.72 10.87
CA ILE A 418 -24.62 19.42 11.76
C ILE A 418 -24.03 18.45 12.79
N GLY A 419 -24.83 17.52 13.33
CA GLY A 419 -24.37 16.51 14.29
C GLY A 419 -23.27 15.61 13.68
N ILE A 420 -23.49 15.14 12.46
CA ILE A 420 -22.52 14.34 11.72
C ILE A 420 -21.28 15.19 11.40
N GLY A 421 -21.47 16.44 10.94
CA GLY A 421 -20.38 17.37 10.67
C GLY A 421 -19.51 17.63 11.89
N MET A 422 -20.11 17.77 13.07
CA MET A 422 -19.37 17.90 14.33
C MET A 422 -18.57 16.63 14.66
N ALA A 423 -19.14 15.43 14.43
CA ALA A 423 -18.39 14.19 14.59
C ALA A 423 -17.18 14.15 13.63
N ALA A 424 -17.36 14.47 12.37
CA ALA A 424 -16.28 14.50 11.39
C ALA A 424 -15.19 15.54 11.75
N LEU A 425 -15.58 16.73 12.19
CA LEU A 425 -14.67 17.78 12.63
C LEU A 425 -13.83 17.32 13.83
N VAL A 426 -14.49 16.76 14.86
CA VAL A 426 -13.76 16.28 16.06
C VAL A 426 -12.85 15.11 15.72
N GLN A 427 -13.26 14.20 14.83
CA GLN A 427 -12.38 13.15 14.33
C GLN A 427 -11.17 13.74 13.60
N MET A 428 -11.36 14.71 12.71
CA MET A 428 -10.26 15.40 12.01
C MET A 428 -9.27 16.03 12.99
N LEU A 429 -9.79 16.73 14.00
CA LEU A 429 -8.95 17.32 15.05
C LEU A 429 -8.23 16.25 15.89
N ALA A 430 -8.86 15.11 16.16
CA ALA A 430 -8.23 13.98 16.88
C ALA A 430 -7.08 13.36 16.04
N VAL A 431 -7.25 13.22 14.73
CA VAL A 431 -6.18 12.77 13.82
C VAL A 431 -5.03 13.79 13.80
N ALA A 432 -5.33 15.09 13.68
CA ALA A 432 -4.32 16.16 13.75
C ALA A 432 -3.55 16.14 15.09
N LEU A 433 -4.24 15.86 16.20
CA LEU A 433 -3.64 15.71 17.52
C LEU A 433 -2.73 14.48 17.59
N ALA A 434 -3.14 13.34 17.04
CA ALA A 434 -2.35 12.11 16.97
C ALA A 434 -1.06 12.33 16.17
N CYS A 435 -1.17 12.95 14.98
CA CYS A 435 -0.02 13.34 14.15
C CYS A 435 0.91 14.31 14.87
N THR A 436 0.35 15.34 15.55
CA THR A 436 1.14 16.28 16.38
C THR A 436 1.82 15.55 17.53
N GLY A 437 1.17 14.56 18.14
CA GLY A 437 1.73 13.70 19.17
C GLY A 437 2.95 12.92 18.69
N ALA A 438 2.87 12.33 17.48
CA ALA A 438 3.98 11.63 16.84
C ALA A 438 5.14 12.60 16.54
N VAL A 439 4.87 13.77 15.96
CA VAL A 439 5.86 14.83 15.70
C VAL A 439 6.55 15.30 16.99
N ALA A 440 5.76 15.56 18.03
CA ALA A 440 6.30 16.00 19.32
C ALA A 440 7.12 14.89 20.01
N ALA A 441 6.69 13.64 19.89
CA ALA A 441 7.44 12.49 20.37
C ALA A 441 8.78 12.36 19.62
N LEU A 442 8.78 12.47 18.29
CA LEU A 442 10.00 12.42 17.48
C LEU A 442 10.98 13.51 17.89
N ASN A 443 10.51 14.75 18.05
CA ASN A 443 11.33 15.86 18.52
C ASN A 443 11.91 15.60 19.92
N ARG A 444 11.08 15.17 20.89
CA ARG A 444 11.51 14.87 22.26
C ARG A 444 12.53 13.73 22.30
N LEU A 445 12.34 12.71 21.46
CA LEU A 445 13.16 11.49 21.44
C LEU A 445 14.50 11.69 20.73
N THR A 446 14.56 12.57 19.75
CA THR A 446 15.76 12.80 18.93
C THR A 446 16.48 14.12 19.25
N GLY A 447 15.80 15.09 19.84
CA GLY A 447 16.31 16.44 20.06
C GLY A 447 16.53 17.24 18.75
N LYS A 448 16.05 16.73 17.62
CA LYS A 448 16.20 17.36 16.29
C LYS A 448 14.95 18.16 15.95
N ARG A 449 15.08 19.20 15.09
CA ARG A 449 13.94 19.98 14.57
C ARG A 449 13.58 19.60 13.14
N ALA A 450 14.55 19.35 12.30
CA ALA A 450 14.32 19.13 10.86
C ALA A 450 13.43 17.90 10.58
N ALA A 451 13.74 16.74 11.17
CA ALA A 451 12.97 15.53 10.92
C ALA A 451 11.52 15.63 11.42
N PRO A 452 11.22 16.16 12.62
CA PRO A 452 9.84 16.44 13.02
C PRO A 452 9.10 17.40 12.09
N LEU A 453 9.76 18.43 11.56
CA LEU A 453 9.14 19.36 10.59
C LEU A 453 8.88 18.68 9.24
N LEU A 454 9.79 17.83 8.75
CA LEU A 454 9.56 17.00 7.56
C LEU A 454 8.39 16.04 7.77
N LEU A 455 8.28 15.44 8.96
CA LEU A 455 7.15 14.58 9.30
C LEU A 455 5.83 15.37 9.34
N THR A 456 5.86 16.61 9.84
CA THR A 456 4.69 17.51 9.81
C THR A 456 4.28 17.82 8.36
N LEU A 457 5.25 18.11 7.51
CA LEU A 457 5.01 18.40 6.09
C LEU A 457 4.42 17.19 5.38
N PHE A 458 4.91 16.00 5.69
CA PHE A 458 4.33 14.74 5.17
C PHE A 458 2.86 14.59 5.58
N TYR A 459 2.52 14.76 6.87
CA TYR A 459 1.13 14.66 7.32
C TYR A 459 0.24 15.76 6.74
N ALA A 460 0.78 16.96 6.50
CA ALA A 460 0.02 18.05 5.91
C ALA A 460 -0.31 17.84 4.43
N LEU A 461 0.65 17.32 3.65
CA LEU A 461 0.57 17.30 2.19
C LEU A 461 0.18 15.95 1.59
N TYR A 462 0.33 14.85 2.34
CA TYR A 462 -0.03 13.54 1.82
C TYR A 462 -1.56 13.39 1.75
N PRO A 463 -2.16 13.23 0.56
CA PRO A 463 -3.61 13.39 0.37
C PRO A 463 -4.48 12.44 1.20
N LEU A 464 -3.96 11.28 1.58
CA LEU A 464 -4.67 10.31 2.41
C LEU A 464 -5.12 10.91 3.77
N PHE A 465 -4.30 11.79 4.38
CA PHE A 465 -4.63 12.33 5.70
C PHE A 465 -5.85 13.22 5.72
N PRO A 466 -5.96 14.28 4.90
CA PRO A 466 -7.16 15.12 4.89
C PRO A 466 -8.42 14.34 4.53
N VAL A 467 -8.34 13.42 3.57
CA VAL A 467 -9.48 12.59 3.14
C VAL A 467 -9.95 11.68 4.27
N TYR A 468 -9.04 10.88 4.84
CA TYR A 468 -9.40 9.93 5.89
C TYR A 468 -9.76 10.62 7.22
N ALA A 469 -9.18 11.78 7.50
CA ALA A 469 -9.53 12.54 8.70
C ALA A 469 -11.01 12.94 8.74
N VAL A 470 -11.64 13.17 7.57
CA VAL A 470 -13.06 13.55 7.47
C VAL A 470 -13.97 12.37 7.10
N THR A 471 -13.41 11.19 6.83
CA THR A 471 -14.19 9.98 6.57
C THR A 471 -14.60 9.33 7.89
N LEU A 472 -15.88 9.17 8.09
CA LEU A 472 -16.45 8.65 9.33
C LEU A 472 -16.33 7.13 9.43
N TRP A 473 -15.10 6.64 9.54
CA TRP A 473 -14.82 5.22 9.72
C TRP A 473 -14.29 4.90 11.10
N LYS A 474 -14.77 3.80 11.67
CA LYS A 474 -14.24 3.19 12.90
C LYS A 474 -12.72 3.00 12.86
N ASP A 475 -12.18 2.72 11.68
CA ASP A 475 -10.76 2.47 11.45
C ASP A 475 -9.89 3.71 11.63
N ILE A 476 -10.40 4.88 11.30
CA ILE A 476 -9.71 6.16 11.52
C ILE A 476 -9.65 6.48 13.01
N TYR A 477 -10.77 6.28 13.71
CA TYR A 477 -10.86 6.39 15.15
C TYR A 477 -9.88 5.41 15.84
N PHE A 478 -9.82 4.16 15.36
CA PHE A 478 -8.84 3.18 15.80
C PHE A 478 -7.40 3.60 15.52
N GLY A 479 -7.11 4.24 14.39
CA GLY A 479 -5.79 4.77 14.03
C GLY A 479 -5.27 5.79 15.04
N VAL A 480 -6.16 6.65 15.57
CA VAL A 480 -5.83 7.60 16.64
C VAL A 480 -5.50 6.85 17.94
N ALA A 481 -6.34 5.88 18.33
CA ALA A 481 -6.11 5.05 19.52
C ALA A 481 -4.80 4.28 19.45
N MET A 482 -4.52 3.64 18.31
CA MET A 482 -3.27 2.92 18.04
C MET A 482 -2.04 3.83 18.12
N THR A 483 -2.15 5.06 17.60
CA THR A 483 -1.06 6.04 17.68
C THR A 483 -0.77 6.39 19.14
N ALA A 484 -1.80 6.69 19.93
CA ALA A 484 -1.65 6.95 21.35
C ALA A 484 -1.01 5.74 22.08
N PHE A 485 -1.47 4.53 21.80
CA PHE A 485 -0.97 3.30 22.40
C PHE A 485 0.50 3.03 22.05
N ALA A 486 0.89 3.14 20.78
CA ALA A 486 2.27 2.94 20.35
C ALA A 486 3.24 3.95 21.00
N LEU A 487 2.82 5.21 21.15
CA LEU A 487 3.61 6.23 21.86
C LEU A 487 3.76 5.91 23.35
N GLN A 488 2.71 5.38 24.01
CA GLN A 488 2.81 4.89 25.40
C GLN A 488 3.72 3.66 25.52
N CYS A 489 3.66 2.74 24.57
CA CYS A 489 4.59 1.60 24.51
C CYS A 489 6.04 2.06 24.42
N LEU A 490 6.34 3.06 23.61
CA LEU A 490 7.68 3.66 23.52
C LEU A 490 8.12 4.30 24.86
N ASP A 491 7.22 5.04 25.51
CA ASP A 491 7.53 5.66 26.81
C ASP A 491 7.75 4.60 27.91
N MET A 492 6.98 3.51 27.88
CA MET A 492 7.18 2.36 28.77
C MET A 492 8.51 1.66 28.52
N ALA A 493 8.82 1.32 27.27
CA ALA A 493 10.03 0.60 26.86
C ALA A 493 11.33 1.36 27.20
N ARG A 494 11.30 2.69 27.15
CA ARG A 494 12.46 3.55 27.46
C ARG A 494 12.69 3.79 28.94
N SER A 495 11.78 3.42 29.80
CA SER A 495 11.95 3.61 31.23
C SER A 495 13.14 2.80 31.75
N LYS A 496 13.99 3.41 32.58
CA LYS A 496 15.06 2.69 33.28
C LYS A 496 14.46 1.56 34.12
N LYS A 497 15.27 0.53 34.44
CA LYS A 497 14.86 -0.52 35.39
C LYS A 497 14.27 0.16 36.62
N ASP A 498 13.11 -0.30 37.04
CA ASP A 498 12.35 0.19 38.23
C ASP A 498 11.77 1.62 38.17
N ALA A 499 11.98 2.36 37.07
CA ALA A 499 11.55 3.76 36.93
C ALA A 499 10.19 3.97 36.24
N VAL A 500 9.45 2.88 35.90
CA VAL A 500 8.09 3.03 35.37
C VAL A 500 7.17 3.53 36.48
N ASN A 501 6.75 4.79 36.40
CA ASN A 501 5.83 5.38 37.35
C ASN A 501 4.36 4.99 37.05
N GLY A 502 3.47 5.12 38.04
CA GLY A 502 2.07 4.79 37.89
C GLY A 502 1.39 5.52 36.74
N ARG A 503 1.73 6.79 36.47
CA ARG A 503 1.15 7.58 35.39
C ARG A 503 1.39 6.96 33.99
N ARG A 504 2.58 6.38 33.75
CA ARG A 504 2.88 5.70 32.48
C ARG A 504 2.10 4.40 32.35
N VAL A 505 1.97 3.66 33.46
CA VAL A 505 1.16 2.42 33.48
C VAL A 505 -0.29 2.75 33.15
N TRP A 506 -0.86 3.79 33.80
CA TRP A 506 -2.20 4.24 33.49
C TRP A 506 -2.37 4.67 32.03
N GLY A 507 -1.41 5.46 31.49
CA GLY A 507 -1.42 5.84 30.08
C GLY A 507 -1.41 4.65 29.15
N TYR A 508 -0.57 3.64 29.44
CA TYR A 508 -0.51 2.38 28.70
C TYR A 508 -1.83 1.60 28.76
N CYS A 509 -2.38 1.41 29.98
CA CYS A 509 -3.65 0.68 30.16
C CYS A 509 -4.82 1.40 29.49
N LEU A 510 -4.98 2.70 29.69
CA LEU A 510 -6.07 3.47 29.11
C LEU A 510 -6.02 3.49 27.56
N SER A 511 -4.83 3.69 26.98
CA SER A 511 -4.68 3.65 25.53
C SER A 511 -4.88 2.24 24.97
N GLY A 512 -4.46 1.19 25.67
CA GLY A 512 -4.72 -0.19 25.32
C GLY A 512 -6.21 -0.55 25.37
N VAL A 513 -6.90 -0.15 26.42
CA VAL A 513 -8.37 -0.29 26.53
C VAL A 513 -9.08 0.45 25.40
N TRP A 514 -8.63 1.67 25.07
CA TRP A 514 -9.19 2.42 23.94
C TRP A 514 -9.03 1.66 22.62
N VAL A 515 -7.84 1.08 22.35
CA VAL A 515 -7.58 0.23 21.18
C VAL A 515 -8.56 -0.96 21.13
N CYS A 516 -8.83 -1.62 22.27
CA CYS A 516 -9.75 -2.77 22.34
C CYS A 516 -11.20 -2.41 21.99
N PHE A 517 -11.66 -1.23 22.40
CA PHE A 517 -13.03 -0.78 22.11
C PHE A 517 -13.15 -0.04 20.77
N ALA A 518 -12.05 0.41 20.21
CA ALA A 518 -12.05 1.08 18.90
C ALA A 518 -12.16 0.08 17.73
N ARG A 519 -11.65 -1.16 17.90
CA ARG A 519 -11.77 -2.22 16.89
C ARG A 519 -11.63 -3.60 17.55
N ASN A 520 -12.38 -4.60 17.07
CA ASN A 520 -12.40 -5.94 17.67
C ASN A 520 -11.04 -6.62 17.73
N ASN A 521 -10.18 -6.46 16.69
CA ASN A 521 -8.81 -6.98 16.70
C ASN A 521 -7.86 -6.25 17.68
N GLY A 522 -8.25 -5.10 18.21
CA GLY A 522 -7.49 -4.34 19.21
C GLY A 522 -7.21 -5.13 20.47
N LEU A 523 -8.12 -6.02 20.89
CA LEU A 523 -7.92 -6.91 22.03
C LEU A 523 -6.68 -7.80 21.85
N TYR A 524 -6.51 -8.41 20.68
CA TYR A 524 -5.35 -9.26 20.37
C TYR A 524 -4.05 -8.45 20.33
N ILE A 525 -4.10 -7.24 19.77
CA ILE A 525 -2.93 -6.33 19.71
C ILE A 525 -2.51 -5.93 21.12
N PHE A 526 -3.45 -5.52 21.98
CA PHE A 526 -3.17 -5.14 23.36
C PHE A 526 -2.65 -6.33 24.17
N ALA A 527 -3.26 -7.52 24.04
CA ALA A 527 -2.83 -8.73 24.72
C ALA A 527 -1.41 -9.15 24.30
N ALA A 528 -1.14 -9.25 23.00
CA ALA A 528 0.18 -9.64 22.49
C ALA A 528 1.27 -8.62 22.87
N THR A 529 0.97 -7.33 22.81
CA THR A 529 1.90 -6.26 23.24
C THR A 529 2.15 -6.35 24.73
N THR A 530 1.13 -6.59 25.55
CA THR A 530 1.25 -6.73 27.01
C THR A 530 2.11 -7.94 27.36
N LEU A 531 1.90 -9.07 26.69
CA LEU A 531 2.73 -10.27 26.88
C LEU A 531 4.19 -9.98 26.54
N MET A 532 4.45 -9.38 25.37
CA MET A 532 5.79 -8.99 24.95
C MET A 532 6.45 -8.01 25.93
N MET A 533 5.73 -7.00 26.39
CA MET A 533 6.22 -6.06 27.40
C MET A 533 6.55 -6.79 28.72
N THR A 534 5.73 -7.74 29.14
CA THR A 534 5.94 -8.51 30.39
C THR A 534 7.21 -9.38 30.28
N VAL A 535 7.46 -9.97 29.13
CA VAL A 535 8.66 -10.81 28.90
C VAL A 535 9.94 -9.96 28.94
N PHE A 536 9.94 -8.80 28.29
CA PHE A 536 11.16 -8.00 28.09
C PHE A 536 11.39 -6.89 29.11
N LEU A 537 10.39 -6.51 29.90
CA LEU A 537 10.59 -5.64 31.05
C LEU A 537 11.13 -6.43 32.25
N ALA A 538 11.94 -5.78 33.05
CA ALA A 538 12.60 -6.41 34.20
C ALA A 538 12.16 -5.76 35.53
N GLY A 539 12.39 -6.46 36.65
CA GLY A 539 12.22 -5.94 38.01
C GLY A 539 10.79 -5.51 38.34
N ASN A 540 10.66 -4.39 39.01
CA ASN A 540 9.38 -3.85 39.45
C ASN A 540 8.49 -3.37 38.28
N SER A 541 9.09 -3.03 37.14
CA SER A 541 8.33 -2.66 35.94
C SER A 541 7.51 -3.82 35.39
N ARG A 542 8.01 -5.06 35.47
CA ARG A 542 7.27 -6.28 35.10
C ARG A 542 6.05 -6.49 36.00
N LYS A 543 6.21 -6.30 37.33
CA LYS A 543 5.08 -6.46 38.26
C LYS A 543 3.94 -5.47 37.97
N LYS A 544 4.26 -4.27 37.50
CA LYS A 544 3.26 -3.25 37.15
C LYS A 544 2.45 -3.62 35.90
N MET A 545 2.93 -4.56 35.06
CA MET A 545 2.14 -5.08 33.92
C MET A 545 0.89 -5.84 34.37
N LEU A 546 0.77 -6.23 35.66
CA LEU A 546 -0.45 -6.81 36.21
C LEU A 546 -1.66 -5.89 35.97
N ALA A 547 -1.48 -4.56 36.05
CA ALA A 547 -2.55 -3.62 35.76
C ALA A 547 -3.09 -3.74 34.31
N ALA A 548 -2.20 -4.04 33.36
CA ALA A 548 -2.62 -4.26 31.97
C ALA A 548 -3.40 -5.58 31.80
N TYR A 549 -3.00 -6.65 32.50
CA TYR A 549 -3.79 -7.89 32.50
C TYR A 549 -5.15 -7.71 33.18
N VAL A 550 -5.21 -6.95 34.26
CA VAL A 550 -6.51 -6.58 34.88
C VAL A 550 -7.36 -5.78 33.89
N SER A 551 -6.76 -4.82 33.16
CA SER A 551 -7.46 -4.07 32.10
C SER A 551 -7.97 -4.98 30.99
N LEU A 552 -7.17 -5.96 30.54
CA LEU A 552 -7.60 -6.96 29.56
C LEU A 552 -8.77 -7.81 30.08
N ALA A 553 -8.70 -8.25 31.33
CA ALA A 553 -9.79 -9.01 31.97
C ALA A 553 -11.09 -8.18 32.04
N LEU A 554 -10.98 -6.89 32.40
CA LEU A 554 -12.12 -5.97 32.42
C LEU A 554 -12.72 -5.76 31.04
N VAL A 555 -11.88 -5.58 30.00
CA VAL A 555 -12.35 -5.51 28.62
C VAL A 555 -13.08 -6.79 28.23
N GLY A 556 -12.52 -7.97 28.54
CA GLY A 556 -13.16 -9.25 28.29
C GLY A 556 -14.51 -9.43 29.02
N LEU A 557 -14.59 -8.95 30.29
CA LEU A 557 -15.84 -8.94 31.03
C LEU A 557 -16.90 -8.02 30.41
N ILE A 558 -16.50 -6.86 29.91
CA ILE A 558 -17.45 -5.91 29.29
C ILE A 558 -17.90 -6.45 27.92
N GLN A 559 -16.97 -6.89 27.04
CA GLN A 559 -17.28 -7.38 25.69
C GLN A 559 -17.93 -8.77 25.70
N GLY A 560 -17.73 -9.56 26.74
CA GLY A 560 -18.35 -10.86 26.92
C GLY A 560 -19.68 -10.75 27.70
N PRO A 561 -19.65 -11.04 29.00
CA PRO A 561 -20.86 -11.02 29.85
C PRO A 561 -21.59 -9.67 29.86
N GLY A 562 -20.87 -8.55 29.80
CA GLY A 562 -21.46 -7.21 29.79
C GLY A 562 -22.35 -6.97 28.56
N TYR A 563 -21.87 -7.27 27.38
CA TYR A 563 -22.67 -7.14 26.15
C TYR A 563 -23.82 -8.12 26.11
N GLN A 564 -23.64 -9.34 26.65
CA GLN A 564 -24.75 -10.29 26.80
C GLN A 564 -25.86 -9.75 27.74
N ALA A 565 -25.49 -9.20 28.88
CA ALA A 565 -26.45 -8.59 29.84
C ALA A 565 -27.23 -7.42 29.23
N LEU A 566 -26.56 -6.62 28.37
CA LEU A 566 -27.16 -5.54 27.60
C LEU A 566 -27.90 -6.02 26.35
N ARG A 567 -27.95 -7.32 26.10
CA ARG A 567 -28.53 -7.96 24.89
C ARG A 567 -27.97 -7.40 23.59
N ILE A 568 -26.68 -7.06 23.55
CA ILE A 568 -25.99 -6.60 22.38
C ILE A 568 -25.49 -7.83 21.60
N PRO A 569 -25.94 -8.07 20.36
CA PRO A 569 -25.48 -9.17 19.55
C PRO A 569 -23.97 -9.05 19.27
N LYS A 570 -23.29 -10.19 19.29
CA LYS A 570 -21.89 -10.27 18.85
C LYS A 570 -21.82 -10.26 17.31
N SER A 571 -20.67 -9.86 16.78
CA SER A 571 -20.34 -10.10 15.38
C SER A 571 -20.43 -11.60 15.06
N SER A 572 -20.90 -11.94 13.86
CA SER A 572 -20.92 -13.30 13.37
C SER A 572 -19.51 -13.91 13.40
N PHE A 573 -19.41 -15.20 13.77
CA PHE A 573 -18.14 -15.92 13.72
C PHE A 573 -17.63 -16.06 12.28
N ALA A 574 -18.53 -16.13 11.31
CA ALA A 574 -18.23 -16.16 9.88
C ALA A 574 -17.34 -14.98 9.45
N GLU A 575 -17.45 -13.80 10.11
CA GLU A 575 -16.56 -12.66 9.87
C GLU A 575 -15.09 -12.93 10.26
N SER A 576 -14.87 -13.79 11.24
CA SER A 576 -13.53 -14.12 11.75
C SER A 576 -12.79 -15.14 10.88
N VAL A 577 -13.50 -15.86 10.01
CA VAL A 577 -12.97 -16.95 9.19
C VAL A 577 -12.84 -16.57 7.70
N SER A 578 -12.70 -15.29 7.40
CA SER A 578 -12.56 -14.77 6.04
C SER A 578 -11.42 -15.46 5.26
N ILE A 579 -10.22 -15.63 5.85
CA ILE A 579 -9.10 -16.31 5.19
C ILE A 579 -9.38 -17.81 4.98
N PRO A 580 -9.80 -18.61 5.99
CA PRO A 580 -10.22 -19.99 5.77
C PRO A 580 -11.29 -20.14 4.67
N MET A 581 -12.27 -19.23 4.62
CA MET A 581 -13.31 -19.22 3.61
C MET A 581 -12.75 -18.96 2.21
N GLN A 582 -11.83 -18.02 2.06
CA GLN A 582 -11.15 -17.76 0.80
C GLN A 582 -10.30 -18.94 0.33
N GLN A 583 -9.69 -19.67 1.26
CA GLN A 583 -8.91 -20.86 0.95
C GLN A 583 -9.78 -22.01 0.46
N ILE A 584 -10.93 -22.24 1.12
CA ILE A 584 -11.94 -23.21 0.67
C ILE A 584 -12.48 -22.78 -0.71
N GLY A 585 -12.83 -21.49 -0.86
CA GLY A 585 -13.37 -20.96 -2.11
C GLY A 585 -12.40 -21.11 -3.27
N TYR A 586 -11.11 -20.80 -3.06
CA TYR A 586 -10.10 -21.01 -4.10
C TYR A 586 -9.99 -22.47 -4.52
N ALA A 587 -9.96 -23.39 -3.55
CA ALA A 587 -9.88 -24.82 -3.86
C ALA A 587 -11.15 -25.33 -4.56
N ALA A 588 -12.33 -24.88 -4.13
CA ALA A 588 -13.60 -25.29 -4.73
C ALA A 588 -13.78 -24.83 -6.18
N THR A 589 -13.20 -23.67 -6.54
CA THR A 589 -13.33 -23.09 -7.88
C THR A 589 -12.19 -23.47 -8.84
N HIS A 590 -11.10 -24.10 -8.36
CA HIS A 590 -9.90 -24.39 -9.18
C HIS A 590 -9.51 -25.87 -9.16
N GLU A 591 -10.10 -26.69 -8.31
CA GLU A 591 -9.74 -28.10 -8.14
C GLU A 591 -10.98 -29.01 -8.32
N GLU A 592 -10.75 -30.25 -8.68
CA GLU A 592 -11.81 -31.28 -8.66
C GLU A 592 -12.08 -31.73 -7.23
N ILE A 593 -13.11 -31.14 -6.60
CA ILE A 593 -13.53 -31.48 -5.24
C ILE A 593 -14.40 -32.75 -5.22
N THR A 594 -14.37 -33.50 -4.13
CA THR A 594 -15.21 -34.67 -3.96
C THR A 594 -16.68 -34.32 -3.70
N ALA A 595 -17.59 -35.27 -3.91
CA ALA A 595 -19.01 -35.07 -3.60
C ALA A 595 -19.27 -34.79 -2.11
N GLU A 596 -18.44 -35.34 -1.21
CA GLU A 596 -18.52 -35.05 0.23
C GLU A 596 -18.04 -33.62 0.56
N GLU A 597 -16.95 -33.15 -0.09
CA GLU A 597 -16.45 -31.77 0.06
C GLU A 597 -17.46 -30.77 -0.50
N LYS A 598 -18.05 -31.08 -1.68
CA LYS A 598 -19.11 -30.27 -2.27
C LYS A 598 -20.32 -30.15 -1.33
N ALA A 599 -20.83 -31.27 -0.82
CA ALA A 599 -21.96 -31.28 0.10
C ALA A 599 -21.69 -30.48 1.39
N ALA A 600 -20.45 -30.54 1.92
CA ALA A 600 -20.09 -29.79 3.11
C ALA A 600 -19.94 -28.28 2.83
N ILE A 601 -19.51 -27.85 1.63
CA ILE A 601 -19.46 -26.44 1.21
C ILE A 601 -20.90 -25.94 1.01
N GLU A 602 -21.76 -26.71 0.39
CA GLU A 602 -23.16 -26.38 0.12
C GLU A 602 -24.01 -26.15 1.39
N GLU A 603 -23.52 -26.56 2.58
CA GLU A 603 -24.15 -26.19 3.85
C GLU A 603 -24.12 -24.65 4.10
N PHE A 604 -23.13 -23.95 3.58
CA PHE A 604 -23.00 -22.50 3.78
C PHE A 604 -23.07 -21.68 2.49
N ILE A 605 -22.75 -22.23 1.32
CA ILE A 605 -22.94 -21.58 0.01
C ILE A 605 -23.00 -22.65 -1.10
N PRO A 606 -23.95 -22.59 -2.06
CA PRO A 606 -23.92 -23.43 -3.24
C PRO A 606 -22.63 -23.26 -4.04
N VAL A 607 -22.01 -24.36 -4.49
CA VAL A 607 -20.73 -24.33 -5.20
C VAL A 607 -20.85 -23.57 -6.52
N ASP A 608 -21.96 -23.70 -7.22
CA ASP A 608 -22.17 -22.97 -8.49
C ASP A 608 -22.21 -21.44 -8.26
N VAL A 609 -22.89 -21.00 -7.20
CA VAL A 609 -22.88 -19.58 -6.78
C VAL A 609 -21.48 -19.15 -6.34
N LEU A 610 -20.77 -20.01 -5.60
CA LEU A 610 -19.41 -19.73 -5.17
C LEU A 610 -18.47 -19.50 -6.36
N ASP A 611 -18.62 -20.29 -7.43
CA ASP A 611 -17.81 -20.13 -8.65
C ASP A 611 -18.08 -18.79 -9.35
N GLU A 612 -19.32 -18.30 -9.34
CA GLU A 612 -19.67 -17.00 -9.91
C GLU A 612 -19.11 -15.83 -9.10
N VAL A 613 -19.25 -15.88 -7.76
CA VAL A 613 -18.95 -14.73 -6.89
C VAL A 613 -17.54 -14.73 -6.34
N TYR A 614 -16.77 -15.81 -6.52
CA TYR A 614 -15.45 -15.91 -5.95
C TYR A 614 -14.50 -14.84 -6.50
N ALA A 615 -13.91 -14.09 -5.58
CA ALA A 615 -12.87 -13.09 -5.88
C ALA A 615 -11.69 -13.26 -4.92
N PRO A 616 -10.46 -13.51 -5.40
CA PRO A 616 -9.32 -13.81 -4.54
C PRO A 616 -8.99 -12.73 -3.49
N TRP A 617 -9.33 -11.48 -3.78
CA TRP A 617 -8.95 -10.34 -2.93
C TRP A 617 -9.97 -9.99 -1.85
N THR A 618 -11.15 -10.60 -1.86
CA THR A 618 -12.19 -10.31 -0.88
C THR A 618 -13.07 -11.49 -0.58
N SER A 619 -13.35 -11.74 0.68
CA SER A 619 -14.35 -12.69 1.14
C SER A 619 -15.77 -12.09 1.19
N ASP A 620 -15.87 -10.77 1.02
CA ASP A 620 -17.16 -10.08 1.21
C ASP A 620 -18.14 -10.43 0.09
N LYS A 621 -17.67 -10.67 -1.14
CA LYS A 621 -18.52 -11.17 -2.22
C LYS A 621 -19.18 -12.52 -1.89
N ILE A 622 -18.50 -13.37 -1.12
CA ILE A 622 -19.08 -14.62 -0.61
C ILE A 622 -20.05 -14.32 0.55
N LYS A 623 -19.60 -13.57 1.55
CA LYS A 623 -20.34 -13.35 2.80
C LYS A 623 -21.62 -12.54 2.64
N PHE A 624 -21.64 -11.60 1.69
CA PHE A 624 -22.80 -10.73 1.42
C PHE A 624 -23.68 -11.24 0.28
N ASN A 625 -23.38 -12.43 -0.26
CA ASN A 625 -24.27 -13.08 -1.21
C ASN A 625 -25.53 -13.57 -0.52
N GLU A 626 -26.69 -13.46 -1.17
CA GLU A 626 -27.99 -13.85 -0.62
C GLU A 626 -28.11 -15.35 -0.32
N HIS A 627 -27.35 -16.21 -1.01
CA HIS A 627 -27.29 -17.64 -0.79
C HIS A 627 -26.30 -18.06 0.32
N PHE A 628 -25.58 -17.11 0.92
CA PHE A 628 -24.61 -17.41 1.97
C PHE A 628 -25.28 -17.57 3.33
N SER A 629 -25.10 -18.72 3.96
CA SER A 629 -25.61 -19.02 5.30
C SER A 629 -24.51 -18.84 6.36
N SER A 630 -24.44 -17.64 6.96
CA SER A 630 -23.58 -17.42 8.13
C SER A 630 -23.98 -18.30 9.32
N ALA A 631 -25.25 -18.69 9.41
CA ALA A 631 -25.78 -19.53 10.47
C ALA A 631 -25.18 -20.95 10.44
N ALA A 632 -24.93 -21.52 9.26
CA ALA A 632 -24.26 -22.81 9.13
C ALA A 632 -22.87 -22.80 9.80
N ILE A 633 -22.06 -21.80 9.52
CA ILE A 633 -20.73 -21.66 10.11
C ILE A 633 -20.80 -21.32 11.61
N ASN A 634 -21.76 -20.47 12.00
CA ASN A 634 -21.92 -20.06 13.40
C ASN A 634 -22.40 -21.19 14.32
N ASN A 635 -23.15 -22.13 13.79
CA ASN A 635 -23.72 -23.24 14.56
C ASN A 635 -22.77 -24.47 14.60
N ASP A 636 -21.92 -24.64 13.59
CA ASP A 636 -20.94 -25.75 13.54
C ASP A 636 -19.51 -25.26 13.18
N HIS A 637 -18.86 -24.63 14.14
CA HIS A 637 -17.45 -24.27 14.01
C HIS A 637 -16.54 -25.49 13.79
N ALA A 638 -16.85 -26.61 14.43
CA ALA A 638 -16.02 -27.81 14.37
C ALA A 638 -16.10 -28.47 12.97
N GLY A 639 -17.29 -28.57 12.38
CA GLY A 639 -17.49 -29.04 11.01
C GLY A 639 -16.76 -28.16 10.00
N PHE A 640 -16.90 -26.84 10.10
CA PHE A 640 -16.20 -25.90 9.23
C PHE A 640 -14.67 -26.08 9.30
N PHE A 641 -14.07 -26.14 10.48
CA PHE A 641 -12.63 -26.35 10.59
C PHE A 641 -12.18 -27.74 10.19
N LYS A 642 -13.02 -28.76 10.36
CA LYS A 642 -12.73 -30.13 9.87
C LYS A 642 -12.67 -30.14 8.34
N LEU A 643 -13.64 -29.53 7.67
CA LEU A 643 -13.63 -29.34 6.23
C LEU A 643 -12.37 -28.57 5.79
N TRP A 644 -12.10 -27.40 6.39
CA TRP A 644 -10.94 -26.57 6.08
C TRP A 644 -9.63 -27.34 6.22
N LEU A 645 -9.42 -28.11 7.31
CA LEU A 645 -8.22 -28.92 7.52
C LEU A 645 -8.10 -30.10 6.56
N SER A 646 -9.22 -30.75 6.19
CA SER A 646 -9.21 -31.87 5.22
C SER A 646 -8.81 -31.37 3.83
N MET A 647 -9.39 -30.26 3.37
CA MET A 647 -9.07 -29.68 2.09
C MET A 647 -7.64 -29.09 2.04
N LEU A 648 -7.15 -28.48 3.15
CA LEU A 648 -5.75 -28.01 3.26
C LEU A 648 -4.75 -29.14 3.00
N LYS A 649 -5.01 -30.34 3.51
CA LYS A 649 -4.12 -31.50 3.31
C LYS A 649 -4.13 -31.98 1.86
N LYS A 650 -5.25 -31.85 1.19
CA LYS A 650 -5.47 -32.36 -0.17
C LYS A 650 -5.04 -31.32 -1.23
N TYR A 651 -5.32 -30.03 -1.00
CA TYR A 651 -5.09 -28.92 -1.94
C TYR A 651 -4.19 -27.81 -1.33
N PRO A 652 -2.95 -28.13 -0.87
CA PRO A 652 -2.13 -27.17 -0.16
C PRO A 652 -1.71 -25.96 -1.02
N GLU A 653 -1.54 -26.15 -2.33
CA GLU A 653 -1.19 -25.06 -3.24
C GLU A 653 -2.34 -24.06 -3.37
N SER A 654 -3.56 -24.54 -3.56
CA SER A 654 -4.77 -23.71 -3.67
C SER A 654 -5.02 -22.92 -2.37
N TYR A 655 -4.70 -23.52 -1.22
CA TYR A 655 -4.75 -22.82 0.07
C TYR A 655 -3.72 -21.71 0.21
N VAL A 656 -2.50 -21.93 -0.32
CA VAL A 656 -1.48 -20.87 -0.38
C VAL A 656 -1.96 -19.74 -1.30
N LYS A 657 -2.50 -20.06 -2.45
CA LYS A 657 -3.02 -19.08 -3.41
C LYS A 657 -4.19 -18.29 -2.84
N GLY A 658 -5.17 -18.93 -2.22
CA GLY A 658 -6.29 -18.27 -1.56
C GLY A 658 -5.84 -17.33 -0.43
N PHE A 659 -4.85 -17.75 0.38
CA PHE A 659 -4.23 -16.88 1.39
C PHE A 659 -3.52 -15.68 0.77
N LEU A 660 -2.70 -15.89 -0.25
CA LEU A 660 -1.97 -14.83 -0.92
C LEU A 660 -2.93 -13.81 -1.56
N GLY A 661 -4.04 -14.25 -2.15
CA GLY A 661 -5.05 -13.38 -2.76
C GLY A 661 -5.66 -12.41 -1.75
N VAL A 662 -6.26 -12.92 -0.69
CA VAL A 662 -6.97 -12.09 0.29
C VAL A 662 -6.06 -11.22 1.16
N THR A 663 -4.77 -11.54 1.24
CA THR A 663 -3.78 -10.76 2.01
C THR A 663 -2.88 -9.88 1.14
N ASP A 664 -3.05 -9.90 -0.17
CA ASP A 664 -2.14 -9.30 -1.16
C ASP A 664 -1.71 -7.88 -0.84
N GLY A 665 -2.61 -6.98 -0.56
CA GLY A 665 -2.31 -5.58 -0.29
C GLY A 665 -1.37 -5.35 0.90
N PHE A 666 -1.31 -6.28 1.87
CA PHE A 666 -0.53 -6.11 3.09
C PHE A 666 0.93 -6.55 2.97
N TRP A 667 1.30 -7.20 1.87
CA TRP A 667 2.67 -7.66 1.64
C TRP A 667 3.18 -7.39 0.23
N ASN A 668 2.34 -7.29 -0.80
CA ASN A 668 2.73 -7.09 -2.18
C ASN A 668 3.19 -5.66 -2.45
N VAL A 669 4.49 -5.46 -2.66
CA VAL A 669 5.09 -4.12 -2.87
C VAL A 669 4.83 -3.54 -4.27
N ARG A 670 4.27 -4.32 -5.18
CA ARG A 670 3.99 -3.90 -6.55
C ARG A 670 2.55 -3.42 -6.77
N ARG A 671 1.73 -3.51 -5.73
CA ARG A 671 0.35 -3.04 -5.82
C ARG A 671 0.25 -1.54 -5.91
N ALA A 672 -0.56 -1.08 -6.84
CA ALA A 672 -1.00 0.29 -6.89
C ALA A 672 -1.89 0.63 -5.67
N ILE A 673 -2.05 1.89 -5.40
CA ILE A 673 -2.98 2.36 -4.37
C ILE A 673 -4.36 2.37 -4.99
N SER A 674 -5.31 1.66 -4.37
CA SER A 674 -6.72 1.75 -4.75
C SER A 674 -7.28 3.15 -4.47
N ALA A 675 -8.40 3.48 -5.10
CA ALA A 675 -9.06 4.76 -4.93
C ALA A 675 -9.33 5.08 -3.44
N SER A 676 -9.18 6.35 -3.09
CA SER A 676 -9.59 6.84 -1.78
C SER A 676 -11.12 6.87 -1.69
N PRO A 677 -11.71 6.88 -0.49
CA PRO A 677 -13.14 7.06 -0.33
C PRO A 677 -13.55 8.42 -0.92
N THR A 678 -14.52 8.39 -1.81
CA THR A 678 -15.03 9.59 -2.48
C THR A 678 -16.52 9.80 -2.25
N LYS A 679 -17.18 8.83 -1.60
CA LYS A 679 -18.64 8.86 -1.40
C LYS A 679 -19.07 9.85 -0.33
N THR A 680 -20.13 10.56 -0.61
CA THR A 680 -20.83 11.44 0.33
C THR A 680 -22.11 10.80 0.82
N VAL A 681 -22.80 11.42 1.78
CA VAL A 681 -24.09 10.93 2.26
C VAL A 681 -25.14 10.83 1.17
N ASN A 682 -25.06 11.67 0.12
CA ASN A 682 -26.04 11.67 -0.98
C ASN A 682 -25.80 10.56 -2.01
N GLU A 683 -24.64 9.88 -1.98
CA GLU A 683 -24.32 8.80 -2.91
C GLU A 683 -24.89 7.44 -2.51
N TYR A 684 -25.59 7.36 -1.34
CA TYR A 684 -26.24 6.15 -0.85
C TYR A 684 -27.73 6.15 -1.19
N GLU A 685 -28.06 5.68 -2.39
CA GLU A 685 -29.45 5.66 -2.88
C GLU A 685 -30.34 4.61 -2.22
N TYR A 686 -29.74 3.54 -1.70
CA TYR A 686 -30.47 2.42 -1.08
C TYR A 686 -30.85 2.63 0.39
N GLU A 687 -30.34 3.70 1.02
CA GLU A 687 -30.71 4.07 2.38
C GLU A 687 -30.91 5.58 2.48
N GLU A 688 -32.13 6.00 2.83
CA GLU A 688 -32.43 7.41 3.07
C GLU A 688 -31.81 7.86 4.38
N LEU A 689 -30.64 8.50 4.31
CA LEU A 689 -30.02 9.13 5.46
C LEU A 689 -30.71 10.46 5.75
N PRO A 690 -31.10 10.75 7.03
CA PRO A 690 -31.75 12.02 7.39
C PRO A 690 -30.74 13.17 7.45
N CYS A 691 -29.89 13.30 6.44
CA CYS A 691 -28.86 14.31 6.31
C CYS A 691 -28.50 14.53 4.84
N GLU A 692 -27.91 15.69 4.55
CA GLU A 692 -27.52 16.10 3.20
C GLU A 692 -26.02 16.41 3.16
N SER A 693 -25.39 16.03 2.06
CA SER A 693 -24.03 16.44 1.73
C SER A 693 -24.02 17.81 1.07
N VAL A 694 -23.07 18.64 1.43
CA VAL A 694 -22.99 20.02 0.96
C VAL A 694 -21.53 20.43 0.76
N ASP A 695 -21.20 20.89 -0.43
CA ASP A 695 -19.94 21.62 -0.63
C ASP A 695 -20.09 23.08 -0.13
N LEU A 696 -19.59 23.33 1.09
CA LEU A 696 -19.65 24.67 1.70
C LEU A 696 -18.75 25.67 0.98
N ILE A 697 -17.71 25.22 0.27
CA ILE A 697 -16.86 26.09 -0.55
C ILE A 697 -17.66 26.57 -1.76
N GLU A 698 -18.39 25.67 -2.40
CA GLU A 698 -19.25 26.01 -3.54
C GLU A 698 -20.35 27.02 -3.16
N LYS A 699 -21.02 26.81 -2.02
CA LYS A 699 -22.05 27.74 -1.51
C LYS A 699 -21.54 29.17 -1.32
N VAL A 700 -20.25 29.33 -0.98
CA VAL A 700 -19.68 30.66 -0.71
C VAL A 700 -19.02 31.25 -1.96
N THR A 701 -18.36 30.43 -2.76
CA THR A 701 -17.50 30.89 -3.87
C THR A 701 -18.08 30.65 -5.26
N GLY A 702 -19.12 29.81 -5.38
CA GLY A 702 -19.62 29.33 -6.65
C GLY A 702 -18.72 28.29 -7.35
N TYR A 703 -17.63 27.86 -6.70
CA TYR A 703 -16.69 26.86 -7.23
C TYR A 703 -16.84 25.55 -6.47
N SER A 704 -17.31 24.50 -7.17
CA SER A 704 -17.39 23.16 -6.58
C SER A 704 -16.00 22.54 -6.42
N ALA A 705 -15.50 22.55 -5.20
CA ALA A 705 -14.24 21.90 -4.86
C ALA A 705 -14.39 20.37 -4.83
N TYR A 706 -15.57 19.88 -4.45
CA TYR A 706 -15.88 18.44 -4.48
C TYR A 706 -15.81 17.89 -5.89
N GLU A 707 -16.55 18.45 -6.83
CA GLU A 707 -16.56 18.01 -8.24
C GLU A 707 -15.17 18.07 -8.86
N ASN A 708 -14.45 19.18 -8.64
CA ASN A 708 -13.15 19.39 -9.25
C ASN A 708 -12.01 18.55 -8.67
N TRP A 709 -12.15 18.02 -7.47
CA TRP A 709 -11.09 17.28 -6.78
C TRP A 709 -11.43 15.81 -6.55
N PHE A 710 -12.65 15.50 -6.09
CA PHE A 710 -13.08 14.14 -5.79
C PHE A 710 -13.78 13.48 -6.96
N ALA A 711 -14.92 14.00 -7.42
CA ALA A 711 -15.71 13.41 -8.50
C ALA A 711 -14.93 13.33 -9.82
N SER A 712 -14.06 14.31 -10.10
CA SER A 712 -13.15 14.28 -11.26
C SER A 712 -12.03 13.23 -11.18
N GLY A 713 -11.95 12.44 -10.12
CA GLY A 713 -10.90 11.44 -9.90
C GLY A 713 -9.49 12.00 -9.63
N LYS A 714 -9.30 13.32 -9.55
CA LYS A 714 -7.96 13.92 -9.35
C LYS A 714 -7.32 13.50 -8.02
N CYS A 715 -8.12 13.36 -6.96
CA CYS A 715 -7.65 12.88 -5.66
C CYS A 715 -7.17 11.43 -5.75
N ALA A 716 -7.96 10.55 -6.36
CA ALA A 716 -7.60 9.15 -6.58
C ALA A 716 -6.32 9.03 -7.43
N ASN A 717 -6.24 9.79 -8.53
CA ASN A 717 -5.06 9.84 -9.38
C ASN A 717 -3.80 10.36 -8.65
N ALA A 718 -3.95 11.35 -7.77
CA ALA A 718 -2.83 11.84 -6.97
C ALA A 718 -2.34 10.76 -5.99
N LEU A 719 -3.25 10.05 -5.33
CA LEU A 719 -2.91 8.93 -4.47
C LEU A 719 -2.25 7.78 -5.25
N ALA A 720 -2.79 7.41 -6.40
CA ALA A 720 -2.20 6.36 -7.25
C ALA A 720 -0.76 6.71 -7.70
N LYS A 721 -0.49 7.99 -8.03
CA LYS A 721 0.84 8.43 -8.50
C LYS A 721 1.87 8.64 -7.39
N PHE A 722 1.44 9.16 -6.26
CA PHE A 722 2.34 9.62 -5.19
C PHE A 722 2.12 8.87 -3.87
N GLY A 723 1.18 7.96 -3.84
CA GLY A 723 0.79 7.26 -2.64
C GLY A 723 1.82 6.20 -2.21
N ILE A 724 1.83 5.95 -0.91
CA ILE A 724 2.56 4.83 -0.33
C ILE A 724 1.59 3.64 -0.29
N PRO A 725 1.88 2.50 -0.95
CA PRO A 725 1.01 1.33 -0.88
C PRO A 725 0.90 0.82 0.55
N ILE A 726 -0.14 0.08 0.85
CA ILE A 726 -0.37 -0.54 2.17
C ILE A 726 0.88 -1.31 2.63
N SER A 727 1.39 -2.19 1.76
CA SER A 727 2.63 -2.94 1.97
C SER A 727 3.84 -2.04 2.23
N GLY A 728 3.91 -0.86 1.60
CA GLY A 728 4.97 0.11 1.83
C GLY A 728 5.04 0.56 3.29
N THR A 729 3.88 0.76 3.95
CA THR A 729 3.86 1.10 5.38
C THR A 729 4.36 -0.06 6.25
N VAL A 730 4.08 -1.30 5.85
CA VAL A 730 4.58 -2.51 6.52
C VAL A 730 6.11 -2.60 6.37
N PHE A 731 6.62 -2.44 5.14
CA PHE A 731 8.08 -2.49 4.91
C PHE A 731 8.82 -1.33 5.57
N LEU A 732 8.23 -0.14 5.68
CA LEU A 732 8.77 0.96 6.49
C LEU A 732 8.82 0.59 7.98
N THR A 733 7.81 -0.09 8.50
CA THR A 733 7.79 -0.60 9.88
C THR A 733 8.91 -1.64 10.10
N LEU A 734 9.07 -2.59 9.18
CA LEU A 734 10.15 -3.58 9.21
C LEU A 734 11.53 -2.91 9.09
N LEU A 735 11.67 -1.88 8.24
CA LEU A 735 12.89 -1.09 8.13
C LEU A 735 13.22 -0.37 9.45
N ALA A 736 12.22 0.18 10.14
CA ALA A 736 12.42 0.78 11.46
C ALA A 736 12.93 -0.26 12.48
N CYS A 737 12.38 -1.48 12.46
CA CYS A 737 12.87 -2.59 13.27
C CYS A 737 14.32 -2.94 12.92
N LEU A 738 14.65 -3.03 11.64
CA LEU A 738 16.01 -3.31 11.15
C LEU A 738 17.01 -2.23 11.63
N LEU A 739 16.63 -0.95 11.55
CA LEU A 739 17.43 0.16 12.05
C LEU A 739 17.64 0.09 13.58
N ALA A 740 16.61 -0.29 14.33
CA ALA A 740 16.71 -0.49 15.78
C ALA A 740 17.67 -1.64 16.12
N ILE A 741 17.64 -2.75 15.38
CA ILE A 741 18.57 -3.88 15.50
C ILE A 741 20.00 -3.43 15.18
N TYR A 742 20.21 -2.73 14.08
CA TYR A 742 21.52 -2.18 13.71
C TYR A 742 22.12 -1.32 14.82
N ARG A 743 21.31 -0.47 15.43
CA ARG A 743 21.73 0.40 16.53
C ARG A 743 21.83 -0.30 17.88
N LYS A 744 21.49 -1.57 17.95
CA LYS A 744 21.40 -2.36 19.19
C LYS A 744 20.46 -1.73 20.24
N ASN A 745 19.44 -1.03 19.77
CA ASN A 745 18.43 -0.40 20.59
C ASN A 745 17.14 -1.25 20.59
N TYR A 746 17.25 -2.46 21.13
CA TYR A 746 16.18 -3.45 21.11
C TYR A 746 14.92 -3.00 21.87
N ARG A 747 15.02 -2.04 22.79
CA ARG A 747 13.87 -1.48 23.48
C ARG A 747 12.93 -0.74 22.53
N GLN A 748 13.42 -0.22 21.41
CA GLN A 748 12.57 0.39 20.39
C GLN A 748 11.61 -0.62 19.77
N LEU A 749 12.03 -1.88 19.62
CA LEU A 749 11.18 -2.96 19.09
C LEU A 749 9.93 -3.16 19.94
N LEU A 750 10.03 -3.02 21.27
CA LEU A 750 8.87 -3.06 22.16
C LEU A 750 7.87 -1.94 21.84
N GLY A 751 8.37 -0.76 21.52
CA GLY A 751 7.51 0.38 21.11
C GLY A 751 6.90 0.22 19.72
N PHE A 752 7.55 -0.55 18.82
CA PHE A 752 7.04 -0.83 17.48
C PHE A 752 6.11 -2.05 17.42
N ALA A 753 6.10 -2.86 18.48
CA ALA A 753 5.33 -4.09 18.56
C ALA A 753 3.82 -3.92 18.23
N PRO A 754 3.10 -2.89 18.69
CA PRO A 754 1.69 -2.71 18.31
C PRO A 754 1.46 -2.67 16.81
N CYS A 755 2.38 -2.05 16.05
CA CYS A 755 2.29 -1.95 14.59
C CYS A 755 2.52 -3.30 13.91
N ILE A 756 3.46 -4.10 14.41
CA ILE A 756 3.71 -5.47 13.92
C ILE A 756 2.50 -6.36 14.23
N PHE A 757 1.93 -6.26 15.43
CA PHE A 757 0.75 -7.05 15.80
C PHE A 757 -0.50 -6.61 15.03
N LEU A 758 -0.65 -5.31 14.72
CA LEU A 758 -1.71 -4.84 13.81
C LEU A 758 -1.60 -5.55 12.45
N TRP A 759 -0.43 -5.52 11.82
CA TRP A 759 -0.20 -6.24 10.57
C TRP A 759 -0.45 -7.74 10.73
N GLY A 760 0.04 -8.35 11.81
CA GLY A 760 -0.18 -9.77 12.10
C GLY A 760 -1.66 -10.15 12.20
N THR A 761 -2.50 -9.30 12.82
CA THR A 761 -3.96 -9.57 12.88
C THR A 761 -4.63 -9.52 11.50
N LEU A 762 -4.16 -8.66 10.60
CA LEU A 762 -4.66 -8.58 9.23
C LEU A 762 -4.23 -9.80 8.40
N MET A 763 -3.03 -10.31 8.62
CA MET A 763 -2.56 -11.56 7.99
C MET A 763 -3.31 -12.81 8.47
N ILE A 764 -4.06 -12.72 9.57
CA ILE A 764 -4.82 -13.85 10.12
C ILE A 764 -6.31 -13.75 9.75
N ALA A 765 -6.86 -12.54 9.69
CA ALA A 765 -8.31 -12.34 9.59
C ALA A 765 -8.65 -11.02 8.87
N THR A 766 -8.21 -10.85 7.62
CA THR A 766 -8.68 -9.74 6.78
C THR A 766 -9.78 -10.22 5.84
N PRO A 767 -10.88 -9.45 5.66
CA PRO A 767 -11.89 -9.75 4.66
C PRO A 767 -11.53 -9.24 3.28
N ILE A 768 -10.74 -8.15 3.18
CA ILE A 768 -10.40 -7.46 1.93
C ILE A 768 -8.91 -7.13 1.90
N ALA A 769 -8.26 -7.34 0.75
CA ALA A 769 -6.83 -7.13 0.56
C ALA A 769 -6.40 -5.66 0.49
N TYR A 770 -7.25 -4.75 0.01
CA TYR A 770 -6.81 -3.40 -0.43
C TYR A 770 -7.27 -2.26 0.43
N GLU A 771 -7.78 -2.50 1.62
CA GLU A 771 -8.32 -1.46 2.49
C GLU A 771 -7.23 -0.69 3.25
N HIS A 772 -6.88 0.49 2.77
CA HIS A 772 -5.92 1.41 3.41
C HIS A 772 -6.32 1.80 4.83
N ARG A 773 -7.64 1.87 5.09
CA ARG A 773 -8.19 2.21 6.42
C ARG A 773 -7.71 1.25 7.50
N TYR A 774 -7.55 -0.04 7.19
CA TYR A 774 -7.12 -1.05 8.18
C TYR A 774 -5.71 -0.80 8.72
N VAL A 775 -4.86 -0.15 7.93
CA VAL A 775 -3.48 0.20 8.30
C VAL A 775 -3.28 1.70 8.49
N PHE A 776 -4.34 2.49 8.66
CA PHE A 776 -4.22 3.94 8.81
C PHE A 776 -3.25 4.33 9.93
N ALA A 777 -3.24 3.59 11.04
CA ALA A 777 -2.25 3.76 12.10
C ALA A 777 -0.80 3.65 11.59
N LEU A 778 -0.52 2.78 10.62
CA LEU A 778 0.83 2.62 10.06
C LEU A 778 1.21 3.82 9.18
N TYR A 779 0.27 4.46 8.50
CA TYR A 779 0.56 5.71 7.77
C TYR A 779 1.04 6.82 8.71
N ILE A 780 0.52 6.87 9.93
CA ILE A 780 0.99 7.81 10.96
C ILE A 780 2.33 7.34 11.54
N LEU A 781 2.43 6.07 11.93
CA LEU A 781 3.50 5.57 12.78
C LEU A 781 4.75 5.11 12.02
N ALA A 782 4.62 4.52 10.81
CA ALA A 782 5.78 3.96 10.12
C ALA A 782 6.83 5.02 9.73
N PRO A 783 6.50 6.18 9.16
CA PRO A 783 7.46 7.25 8.92
C PRO A 783 8.09 7.78 10.22
N PHE A 784 7.28 7.94 11.28
CA PHE A 784 7.77 8.30 12.60
C PHE A 784 8.80 7.29 13.14
N MET A 785 8.51 5.99 13.06
CA MET A 785 9.37 4.92 13.56
C MET A 785 10.69 4.85 12.81
N VAL A 786 10.68 4.99 11.48
CA VAL A 786 11.90 5.04 10.65
C VAL A 786 12.77 6.23 11.06
N LEU A 787 12.21 7.43 11.13
CA LEU A 787 12.95 8.63 11.53
C LEU A 787 13.47 8.50 12.97
N TYR A 788 12.66 7.96 13.87
CA TYR A 788 13.08 7.76 15.25
C TYR A 788 14.21 6.73 15.35
N ALA A 789 14.10 5.58 14.70
CA ALA A 789 15.14 4.55 14.71
C ALA A 789 16.44 5.05 14.06
N ALA A 790 16.34 5.84 12.98
CA ALA A 790 17.50 6.40 12.29
C ALA A 790 18.23 7.48 13.09
N LEU A 791 17.51 8.31 13.86
CA LEU A 791 18.04 9.52 14.50
C LEU A 791 18.23 9.39 16.01
N SER A 792 17.67 8.37 16.68
CA SER A 792 17.84 8.16 18.12
C SER A 792 19.30 7.85 18.47
N ARG A 793 19.74 8.23 19.69
CA ARG A 793 21.04 7.84 20.22
C ARG A 793 21.05 6.34 20.56
N SER A 794 22.18 5.67 20.37
CA SER A 794 22.33 4.26 20.80
C SER A 794 22.34 4.14 22.33
N GLU A 795 22.00 2.95 22.86
CA GLU A 795 22.08 2.72 24.33
C GLU A 795 23.50 2.92 24.88
N ALA A 796 24.53 2.67 24.08
CA ALA A 796 25.92 2.91 24.46
C ALA A 796 26.24 4.40 24.59
N GLU A 797 25.67 5.24 23.71
CA GLU A 797 25.83 6.71 23.71
C GLU A 797 25.02 7.40 24.85
N LEU A 798 24.08 6.69 25.46
CA LEU A 798 23.31 7.17 26.62
C LEU A 798 23.97 6.81 27.96
N LYS A 799 24.99 5.94 27.94
CA LYS A 799 25.72 5.49 29.13
C LYS A 799 27.06 6.20 29.33
N GLY A 800 27.60 6.87 28.31
CA GLY A 800 28.76 7.77 28.41
C GLY A 800 28.29 9.22 28.45
#